data_64eca3af4fd76d3a350e1817893ed8db
#
_entry.id   64eca3af4fd76d3a350e1817893ed8db
#
_cell.length_a   1.000
_cell.length_b   1.000
_cell.length_c   1.000
_cell.angle_alpha   90.00
_cell.angle_beta   90.00
_cell.angle_gamma   90.00
#
_symmetry.space_group_name_H-M   'P 1'
#
loop_
_entity.id
_entity.type
_entity.pdbx_description
1 polymer ?
#
loop_
_entity_poly.entity_id
_entity_poly.type
_entity_poly.pdbx_seq_one_letter_code
_entity_poly.pdbx_strand_id
1 'polypeptide(L)'
;MKNLTLSRVARANIRINRKAYVSLFIGILLAVFLATATSLCAWGTVRGHEEQMAQRVGWMDMFELGNYGPTDDQLRNCGFFQRLGHVTVDATVKDSKICTGYYDEEAEKLMNRVLIEGRMPEQPGEIAAEQSALVRLGVDKASVGDTLKLTMIPIHGEEEEKSFTLIGILNEQTTYLEMRLDEEGMRFPAMLVSPEETYKVGSKIVHRVLTYAPLITFNQVVRNCPLTPELNVYMYTYGVSRETGEAVYDDSGYARARNLVSRIALWVVLGAALMLSACVGITTAMESLLSRKNEDIGMLRAIGATRRQVRRIYGAEAWMLTATALPAGLLLGIIVTWIISMLAPDQVVFSLNLWLLIPILCISGLCVFVASRLPLYHASAQMPMGVLRDTALLRRAGKVRNHMEFKTDRLIAGRRVRLHPLRQAGTVGMIALTLLSTLLLGEVVLGIRQQNDDTPAFEMNGPYDSAWVTDPFVQPSSDAEEIRYEMRKIPSYEGVTKMQSATYLKANLLMAEVPDYFKTRKINTVGSDGENIVHSVGTMHGLGSDNDWLFMNDEELADARARSNEDWSAMEAVQNVEWMNLIRGQIGIAETIVPITVQVLDCDPTEFREYVTDGSINPEKLDSGEQVLVYAPNLCARKTENGGLVMEYFTRMDEIKDREWDTIIQNDYFKQGQQLSLLELTGRKADEVPMTYEIGSEWKDWYQSMDSVRADTKVGAVLGGSAHLNGIYLNGITVILTDRGAQALGLKLPNPSYVEVFCSRKLTEDQEAFIDNQLNQIATRGFMTVDNQLEAARTKQARKVREIAILSGMILLFFAVSVFMQVTGVSRQIRSDTRMIGTLRAVGADLKTLVGCYRLPVWVCAGTALIPCLLFYAVTEIRTFRLFTHNHPVIMIPVLFVLAACVALACTAGIRSRLIKVARQPIVENIREL
;
A
#
# COMPACT_ATOMS: atom_id res chain seq x y z
N MET A 1 -44.85 -4.18 -41.25
CA MET A 1 -45.54 -5.26 -40.48
C MET A 1 -44.55 -6.23 -39.74
N LYS A 2 -43.26 -6.33 -40.09
CA LYS A 2 -42.39 -7.40 -39.57
C LYS A 2 -41.84 -7.20 -38.12
N ASN A 3 -41.76 -6.00 -37.58
CA ASN A 3 -41.12 -5.82 -36.27
C ASN A 3 -42.10 -5.59 -35.11
N LEU A 4 -43.33 -5.11 -35.38
CA LEU A 4 -44.33 -4.88 -34.33
C LEU A 4 -44.95 -6.18 -33.78
N THR A 5 -44.96 -7.23 -34.59
CA THR A 5 -45.47 -8.55 -34.19
C THR A 5 -44.58 -9.33 -33.27
N LEU A 6 -43.22 -9.25 -33.46
CA LEU A 6 -42.25 -9.94 -32.63
C LEU A 6 -42.21 -9.42 -31.19
N SER A 7 -42.26 -8.10 -31.02
CA SER A 7 -42.28 -7.49 -29.68
C SER A 7 -43.56 -7.75 -28.91
N ARG A 8 -44.73 -7.84 -29.61
CA ARG A 8 -46.00 -8.21 -29.00
C ARG A 8 -46.04 -9.68 -28.56
N VAL A 9 -45.51 -10.59 -29.38
CA VAL A 9 -45.40 -12.02 -29.04
C VAL A 9 -44.42 -12.19 -27.83
N ALA A 10 -43.29 -11.55 -27.84
CA ALA A 10 -42.36 -11.58 -26.74
C ALA A 10 -42.97 -11.06 -25.42
N ARG A 11 -43.71 -9.93 -25.45
CA ARG A 11 -44.41 -9.42 -24.26
C ARG A 11 -45.50 -10.37 -23.75
N ALA A 12 -46.26 -10.98 -24.64
CA ALA A 12 -47.29 -11.95 -24.28
C ALA A 12 -46.69 -13.17 -23.60
N ASN A 13 -45.62 -13.71 -24.17
CA ASN A 13 -44.87 -14.83 -23.60
C ASN A 13 -44.27 -14.53 -22.21
N ILE A 14 -43.71 -13.34 -22.02
CA ILE A 14 -43.19 -12.89 -20.73
C ILE A 14 -44.33 -12.77 -19.70
N ARG A 15 -45.50 -12.23 -20.10
CA ARG A 15 -46.67 -12.12 -19.22
C ARG A 15 -47.21 -13.47 -18.76
N ILE A 16 -47.32 -14.43 -19.67
CA ILE A 16 -47.86 -15.77 -19.39
C ILE A 16 -46.90 -16.54 -18.45
N ASN A 17 -45.59 -16.43 -18.69
CA ASN A 17 -44.59 -17.19 -17.94
C ASN A 17 -43.81 -16.33 -16.93
N ARG A 18 -44.44 -15.33 -16.30
CA ARG A 18 -43.83 -14.35 -15.41
C ARG A 18 -42.79 -14.96 -14.42
N LYS A 19 -43.16 -16.05 -13.74
CA LYS A 19 -42.30 -16.70 -12.72
C LYS A 19 -40.95 -17.23 -13.26
N ALA A 20 -40.90 -17.61 -14.54
CA ALA A 20 -39.65 -18.06 -15.16
C ALA A 20 -38.78 -16.89 -15.59
N TYR A 21 -39.37 -15.85 -16.14
CA TYR A 21 -38.63 -14.67 -16.61
C TYR A 21 -38.15 -13.75 -15.48
N VAL A 22 -38.88 -13.66 -14.35
CA VAL A 22 -38.41 -12.92 -13.15
C VAL A 22 -37.07 -13.44 -12.68
N SER A 23 -36.82 -14.72 -12.69
CA SER A 23 -35.56 -15.32 -12.26
C SER A 23 -34.43 -15.01 -13.24
N LEU A 24 -34.71 -14.91 -14.55
CA LEU A 24 -33.72 -14.47 -15.54
C LEU A 24 -33.44 -12.97 -15.41
N PHE A 25 -34.49 -12.18 -15.22
CA PHE A 25 -34.40 -10.74 -14.97
C PHE A 25 -33.53 -10.42 -13.75
N ILE A 26 -33.76 -11.08 -12.61
CA ILE A 26 -32.95 -10.91 -11.38
C ILE A 26 -31.51 -11.31 -11.66
N GLY A 27 -31.23 -12.38 -12.42
CA GLY A 27 -29.89 -12.78 -12.79
C GLY A 27 -29.13 -11.71 -13.59
N ILE A 28 -29.79 -11.12 -14.59
CA ILE A 28 -29.22 -10.04 -15.41
C ILE A 28 -29.01 -8.78 -14.55
N LEU A 29 -30.01 -8.40 -13.76
CA LEU A 29 -29.97 -7.23 -12.88
C LEU A 29 -28.81 -7.33 -11.90
N LEU A 30 -28.65 -8.48 -11.22
CA LEU A 30 -27.55 -8.71 -10.28
C LEU A 30 -26.18 -8.68 -10.96
N ALA A 31 -26.07 -9.23 -12.18
CA ALA A 31 -24.84 -9.16 -12.95
C ALA A 31 -24.41 -7.71 -13.25
N VAL A 32 -25.33 -6.89 -13.72
CA VAL A 32 -25.10 -5.48 -14.04
C VAL A 32 -24.83 -4.68 -12.78
N PHE A 33 -25.60 -4.92 -11.73
CA PHE A 33 -25.40 -4.32 -10.41
C PHE A 33 -23.98 -4.56 -9.89
N LEU A 34 -23.53 -5.82 -9.86
CA LEU A 34 -22.20 -6.16 -9.38
C LEU A 34 -21.09 -5.52 -10.23
N ALA A 35 -21.23 -5.57 -11.56
CA ALA A 35 -20.27 -4.94 -12.46
C ALA A 35 -20.19 -3.42 -12.24
N THR A 36 -21.34 -2.76 -12.06
CA THR A 36 -21.39 -1.31 -11.83
C THR A 36 -20.81 -0.94 -10.47
N ALA A 37 -21.22 -1.64 -9.40
CA ALA A 37 -20.76 -1.37 -8.05
C ALA A 37 -19.24 -1.59 -7.92
N THR A 38 -18.70 -2.70 -8.42
CA THR A 38 -17.25 -2.97 -8.36
C THR A 38 -16.43 -1.95 -9.15
N SER A 39 -16.90 -1.55 -10.33
CA SER A 39 -16.19 -0.59 -11.17
C SER A 39 -16.23 0.83 -10.61
N LEU A 40 -17.37 1.27 -10.06
CA LEU A 40 -17.49 2.57 -9.42
C LEU A 40 -16.73 2.62 -8.09
N CYS A 41 -16.72 1.54 -7.31
CA CYS A 41 -15.89 1.45 -6.10
C CYS A 41 -14.39 1.52 -6.46
N ALA A 42 -13.95 0.80 -7.51
CA ALA A 42 -12.57 0.90 -7.97
C ALA A 42 -12.18 2.33 -8.36
N TRP A 43 -13.04 3.01 -9.11
CA TRP A 43 -12.81 4.40 -9.49
C TRP A 43 -12.85 5.35 -8.28
N GLY A 44 -13.83 5.16 -7.38
CA GLY A 44 -13.97 5.95 -6.15
C GLY A 44 -12.77 5.78 -5.20
N THR A 45 -12.16 4.59 -5.16
CA THR A 45 -10.93 4.34 -4.38
C THR A 45 -9.74 5.10 -4.96
N VAL A 46 -9.61 5.15 -6.29
CA VAL A 46 -8.55 5.93 -6.97
C VAL A 46 -8.72 7.42 -6.66
N ARG A 47 -9.95 7.93 -6.87
CA ARG A 47 -10.28 9.33 -6.61
C ARG A 47 -10.11 9.70 -5.14
N GLY A 48 -10.55 8.86 -4.21
CA GLY A 48 -10.38 9.10 -2.78
C GLY A 48 -8.90 9.20 -2.40
N HIS A 49 -8.05 8.39 -3.00
CA HIS A 49 -6.62 8.49 -2.80
C HIS A 49 -6.02 9.78 -3.39
N GLU A 50 -6.40 10.12 -4.63
CA GLU A 50 -5.96 11.37 -5.25
C GLU A 50 -6.37 12.60 -4.41
N GLU A 51 -7.62 12.64 -3.94
CA GLU A 51 -8.13 13.75 -3.13
C GLU A 51 -7.44 13.83 -1.76
N GLN A 52 -7.17 12.70 -1.10
CA GLN A 52 -6.41 12.70 0.15
C GLN A 52 -4.98 13.19 -0.03
N MET A 53 -4.34 12.81 -1.12
CA MET A 53 -3.00 13.30 -1.44
C MET A 53 -3.03 14.80 -1.74
N ALA A 54 -3.99 15.23 -2.52
CA ALA A 54 -4.15 16.65 -2.81
C ALA A 54 -4.44 17.51 -1.57
N GLN A 55 -5.10 16.96 -0.55
CA GLN A 55 -5.29 17.66 0.73
C GLN A 55 -3.99 17.79 1.52
N ARG A 56 -3.08 16.84 1.42
CA ARG A 56 -1.81 16.81 2.17
C ARG A 56 -0.68 17.55 1.47
N VAL A 57 -0.53 17.37 0.18
CA VAL A 57 0.63 17.84 -0.59
C VAL A 57 0.21 18.76 -1.75
N GLY A 58 -1.09 18.91 -2.01
CA GLY A 58 -1.61 19.63 -3.17
C GLY A 58 -1.68 18.77 -4.43
N TRP A 59 -1.92 19.42 -5.57
CA TRP A 59 -1.96 18.82 -6.92
C TRP A 59 -0.64 18.97 -7.68
N MET A 60 0.38 19.53 -7.04
CA MET A 60 1.70 19.69 -7.66
C MET A 60 2.38 18.34 -7.88
N ASP A 61 3.19 18.25 -8.92
CA ASP A 61 4.04 17.09 -9.18
C ASP A 61 5.48 17.36 -8.69
N MET A 62 5.88 18.63 -8.61
CA MET A 62 7.23 19.03 -8.22
C MET A 62 7.26 20.47 -7.72
N PHE A 63 8.27 20.80 -6.93
CA PHE A 63 8.55 22.18 -6.57
C PHE A 63 10.05 22.52 -6.67
N GLU A 64 10.35 23.77 -6.92
CA GLU A 64 11.70 24.34 -6.93
C GLU A 64 11.81 25.39 -5.82
N LEU A 65 12.85 25.27 -5.01
CA LEU A 65 13.12 26.20 -3.93
C LEU A 65 13.97 27.37 -4.42
N GLY A 66 13.57 28.59 -4.04
CA GLY A 66 14.35 29.79 -4.23
C GLY A 66 14.34 30.40 -5.62
N ASN A 67 13.73 29.76 -6.62
CA ASN A 67 13.59 30.32 -7.98
C ASN A 67 14.92 30.80 -8.62
N TYR A 68 15.99 30.05 -8.43
CA TYR A 68 17.33 30.39 -8.96
C TYR A 68 17.62 29.77 -10.34
N GLY A 69 16.77 28.88 -10.81
CA GLY A 69 16.93 28.14 -12.05
C GLY A 69 16.38 28.84 -13.30
N PRO A 70 15.86 28.09 -14.29
CA PRO A 70 15.35 28.61 -15.54
C PRO A 70 14.23 29.63 -15.35
N THR A 71 14.05 30.51 -16.32
CA THR A 71 12.93 31.45 -16.29
C THR A 71 11.59 30.74 -16.51
N ASP A 72 10.49 31.35 -16.04
CA ASP A 72 9.14 30.82 -16.23
C ASP A 72 8.79 30.57 -17.70
N ASP A 73 9.26 31.45 -18.60
CA ASP A 73 9.04 31.27 -20.03
C ASP A 73 9.82 30.06 -20.60
N GLN A 74 11.00 29.79 -20.08
CA GLN A 74 11.77 28.61 -20.46
C GLN A 74 11.05 27.34 -19.98
N LEU A 75 10.56 27.32 -18.74
CA LEU A 75 9.80 26.20 -18.18
C LEU A 75 8.49 25.93 -18.93
N ARG A 76 7.74 26.98 -19.26
CA ARG A 76 6.50 26.87 -20.05
C ARG A 76 6.74 26.38 -21.48
N ASN A 77 7.84 26.81 -22.08
CA ASN A 77 8.13 26.50 -23.50
C ASN A 77 8.88 25.16 -23.70
N CYS A 78 9.43 24.55 -22.65
CA CYS A 78 10.16 23.28 -22.77
C CYS A 78 9.24 22.07 -23.07
N GLY A 79 7.92 22.20 -22.86
CA GLY A 79 6.93 21.16 -23.16
C GLY A 79 6.80 20.05 -22.11
N PHE A 80 7.60 20.10 -21.04
CA PHE A 80 7.55 19.11 -19.94
C PHE A 80 6.57 19.51 -18.84
N PHE A 81 6.33 20.81 -18.64
CA PHE A 81 5.48 21.33 -17.58
C PHE A 81 4.19 21.90 -18.16
N GLN A 82 3.08 21.76 -17.41
CA GLN A 82 1.77 22.25 -17.84
C GLN A 82 1.33 23.48 -17.04
N ARG A 83 1.51 23.47 -15.73
CA ARG A 83 1.09 24.55 -14.83
C ARG A 83 2.27 24.94 -13.94
N LEU A 84 2.35 26.21 -13.62
CA LEU A 84 3.39 26.78 -12.77
C LEU A 84 2.75 27.86 -11.89
N GLY A 85 2.97 27.75 -10.58
CA GLY A 85 2.55 28.72 -9.59
C GLY A 85 3.70 29.15 -8.69
N HIS A 86 3.57 30.27 -8.01
CA HIS A 86 4.59 30.84 -7.14
C HIS A 86 4.11 30.90 -5.68
N VAL A 87 5.00 30.46 -4.80
CA VAL A 87 4.84 30.56 -3.36
C VAL A 87 5.89 31.51 -2.83
N THR A 88 5.44 32.62 -2.26
CA THR A 88 6.35 33.65 -1.73
C THR A 88 6.44 33.51 -0.22
N VAL A 89 7.66 33.43 0.29
CA VAL A 89 7.97 33.46 1.73
C VAL A 89 8.49 34.85 2.08
N ASP A 90 7.91 35.48 3.11
CA ASP A 90 8.19 36.83 3.53
C ASP A 90 9.05 36.90 4.78
N ALA A 91 8.70 36.10 5.79
CA ALA A 91 9.35 36.16 7.10
C ALA A 91 9.20 34.83 7.84
N THR A 92 9.99 34.67 8.89
CA THR A 92 9.90 33.56 9.84
C THR A 92 9.46 34.13 11.20
N VAL A 93 8.66 33.39 11.93
CA VAL A 93 8.30 33.74 13.31
C VAL A 93 9.49 33.39 14.23
N LYS A 94 9.91 34.35 15.06
CA LYS A 94 11.05 34.20 15.98
C LYS A 94 10.87 32.96 16.86
N ASP A 95 11.98 32.28 17.13
CA ASP A 95 12.08 31.06 17.96
C ASP A 95 11.15 29.92 17.48
N SER A 96 10.75 30.01 16.23
CA SER A 96 9.96 28.97 15.57
C SER A 96 10.48 28.67 14.16
N LYS A 97 10.14 27.51 13.65
CA LYS A 97 10.43 27.16 12.26
C LYS A 97 9.23 27.48 11.33
N ILE A 98 8.35 28.40 11.74
CA ILE A 98 7.11 28.75 11.03
C ILE A 98 7.37 29.92 10.12
N CYS A 99 7.13 29.75 8.83
CA CYS A 99 7.24 30.82 7.84
C CYS A 99 5.86 31.42 7.54
N THR A 100 5.88 32.70 7.22
CA THR A 100 4.74 33.44 6.67
C THR A 100 4.97 33.73 5.19
N GLY A 101 3.89 33.92 4.45
CA GLY A 101 3.97 34.21 3.04
C GLY A 101 2.62 34.16 2.34
N TYR A 102 2.64 34.12 1.02
CA TYR A 102 1.42 34.04 0.22
C TYR A 102 1.60 33.22 -1.05
N TYR A 103 0.50 32.77 -1.62
CA TYR A 103 0.44 32.00 -2.88
C TYR A 103 -0.12 32.88 -3.98
N ASP A 104 0.37 32.75 -5.21
CA ASP A 104 -0.35 33.25 -6.37
C ASP A 104 -1.58 32.40 -6.68
N GLU A 105 -2.48 32.83 -7.54
CA GLU A 105 -3.73 32.14 -7.87
C GLU A 105 -3.51 30.71 -8.40
N GLU A 106 -2.41 30.48 -9.13
CA GLU A 106 -2.07 29.16 -9.64
C GLU A 106 -1.46 28.27 -8.56
N ALA A 107 -0.58 28.79 -7.72
CA ALA A 107 -0.02 28.05 -6.59
C ALA A 107 -1.09 27.67 -5.58
N GLU A 108 -2.05 28.56 -5.29
CA GLU A 108 -3.18 28.26 -4.40
C GLU A 108 -3.98 27.05 -4.89
N LYS A 109 -4.26 27.00 -6.21
CA LYS A 109 -4.95 25.86 -6.84
C LYS A 109 -4.09 24.59 -6.87
N LEU A 110 -2.80 24.72 -7.13
CA LEU A 110 -1.88 23.58 -7.19
C LEU A 110 -1.58 23.02 -5.81
N MET A 111 -1.45 23.87 -4.82
CA MET A 111 -1.26 23.48 -3.43
C MET A 111 -2.56 22.98 -2.76
N ASN A 112 -3.72 23.21 -3.40
CA ASN A 112 -5.02 22.84 -2.85
C ASN A 112 -5.23 23.36 -1.42
N ARG A 113 -4.89 24.65 -1.21
CA ARG A 113 -5.12 25.31 0.07
C ARG A 113 -6.61 25.46 0.32
N VAL A 114 -7.09 24.80 1.33
CA VAL A 114 -8.51 24.76 1.71
C VAL A 114 -8.68 25.46 3.06
N LEU A 115 -9.62 26.36 3.12
CA LEU A 115 -10.09 26.97 4.37
C LEU A 115 -10.96 25.96 5.12
N ILE A 116 -10.60 25.70 6.37
CA ILE A 116 -11.41 24.90 7.30
C ILE A 116 -12.42 25.84 7.96
N GLU A 117 -11.97 27.05 8.34
CA GLU A 117 -12.80 28.06 9.00
C GLU A 117 -12.36 29.47 8.57
N GLY A 118 -13.27 30.41 8.49
CA GLY A 118 -12.98 31.81 8.18
C GLY A 118 -12.82 32.14 6.70
N ARG A 119 -11.86 33.01 6.35
CA ARG A 119 -11.54 33.44 4.98
C ARG A 119 -10.04 33.63 4.77
N MET A 120 -9.62 33.75 3.51
CA MET A 120 -8.22 34.10 3.16
C MET A 120 -7.90 35.55 3.48
N PRO A 121 -6.61 35.87 3.79
CA PRO A 121 -6.16 37.26 4.03
C PRO A 121 -6.24 38.12 2.78
N GLU A 122 -6.89 39.26 2.89
CA GLU A 122 -7.02 40.24 1.80
C GLU A 122 -6.31 41.55 2.14
N GLN A 123 -6.24 41.91 3.43
CA GLN A 123 -5.69 43.18 3.89
C GLN A 123 -4.42 42.97 4.75
N PRO A 124 -3.48 43.94 4.76
CA PRO A 124 -2.37 43.92 5.68
C PRO A 124 -2.80 43.80 7.14
N GLY A 125 -2.07 43.02 7.92
CA GLY A 125 -2.41 42.72 9.31
C GLY A 125 -3.43 41.56 9.50
N GLU A 126 -3.87 40.95 8.43
CA GLU A 126 -4.67 39.70 8.47
C GLU A 126 -3.78 38.48 8.28
N ILE A 127 -4.11 37.39 8.97
CA ILE A 127 -3.39 36.11 8.87
C ILE A 127 -4.34 34.94 8.87
N ALA A 128 -4.05 33.93 8.03
CA ALA A 128 -4.68 32.60 8.09
C ALA A 128 -3.59 31.57 8.39
N ALA A 129 -3.84 30.62 9.28
CA ALA A 129 -2.83 29.72 9.79
C ALA A 129 -3.28 28.25 9.74
N GLU A 130 -2.32 27.36 9.59
CA GLU A 130 -2.53 25.95 9.87
C GLU A 130 -2.69 25.74 11.39
N GLN A 131 -3.53 24.78 11.80
CA GLN A 131 -3.74 24.50 13.22
C GLN A 131 -2.43 24.08 13.91
N SER A 132 -1.60 23.31 13.24
CA SER A 132 -0.28 22.90 13.73
C SER A 132 0.64 24.09 14.00
N ALA A 133 0.58 25.13 13.16
CA ALA A 133 1.35 26.35 13.37
C ALA A 133 0.91 27.09 14.64
N LEU A 134 -0.40 27.16 14.92
CA LEU A 134 -0.94 27.76 16.14
C LEU A 134 -0.51 26.98 17.39
N VAL A 135 -0.53 25.65 17.30
CA VAL A 135 -0.05 24.76 18.39
C VAL A 135 1.43 24.98 18.67
N ARG A 136 2.28 25.02 17.65
CA ARG A 136 3.73 25.27 17.78
C ARG A 136 4.05 26.65 18.39
N LEU A 137 3.19 27.63 18.16
CA LEU A 137 3.32 28.95 18.75
C LEU A 137 2.74 29.06 20.17
N GLY A 138 2.18 27.97 20.72
CA GLY A 138 1.54 27.95 22.03
C GLY A 138 0.23 28.73 22.12
N VAL A 139 -0.42 28.98 20.98
CA VAL A 139 -1.70 29.69 20.83
C VAL A 139 -2.78 28.77 20.24
N ASP A 140 -2.76 27.52 20.63
CA ASP A 140 -3.64 26.44 20.19
C ASP A 140 -5.16 26.74 20.35
N LYS A 141 -5.50 27.62 21.29
CA LYS A 141 -6.88 28.04 21.60
C LYS A 141 -7.34 29.29 20.84
N ALA A 142 -6.48 29.83 19.97
CA ALA A 142 -6.85 31.00 19.18
C ALA A 142 -7.98 30.64 18.21
N SER A 143 -8.99 31.51 18.16
CA SER A 143 -10.17 31.38 17.30
C SER A 143 -10.15 32.46 16.22
N VAL A 144 -10.88 32.28 15.15
CA VAL A 144 -11.04 33.29 14.10
C VAL A 144 -11.61 34.56 14.72
N GLY A 145 -10.88 35.67 14.52
CA GLY A 145 -11.15 36.98 15.10
C GLY A 145 -10.16 37.40 16.19
N ASP A 146 -9.36 36.49 16.72
CA ASP A 146 -8.37 36.78 17.76
C ASP A 146 -7.15 37.53 17.17
N THR A 147 -6.49 38.31 18.02
CA THR A 147 -5.28 39.06 17.63
C THR A 147 -4.05 38.32 18.15
N LEU A 148 -3.18 37.92 17.24
CA LEU A 148 -1.91 37.27 17.49
C LEU A 148 -0.79 38.30 17.48
N LYS A 149 0.01 38.36 18.53
CA LYS A 149 1.25 39.19 18.55
C LYS A 149 2.44 38.31 18.26
N LEU A 150 3.08 38.50 17.16
CA LEU A 150 4.17 37.71 16.66
C LEU A 150 5.41 38.55 16.43
N THR A 151 6.57 38.09 16.87
CA THR A 151 7.86 38.68 16.49
C THR A 151 8.29 38.05 15.18
N MET A 152 8.33 38.86 14.13
CA MET A 152 8.67 38.41 12.78
C MET A 152 10.13 38.72 12.48
N ILE A 153 10.79 37.79 11.85
CA ILE A 153 12.13 37.95 11.28
C ILE A 153 11.99 37.93 9.76
N PRO A 154 11.92 39.11 9.10
CA PRO A 154 11.89 39.18 7.64
C PRO A 154 13.18 38.58 7.06
N ILE A 155 13.11 38.00 5.87
CA ILE A 155 14.28 37.43 5.20
C ILE A 155 15.29 38.55 4.93
N HIS A 156 16.49 38.44 5.51
CA HIS A 156 17.52 39.50 5.50
C HIS A 156 17.11 40.83 6.15
N GLY A 157 16.18 40.79 7.12
CA GLY A 157 15.69 41.95 7.85
C GLY A 157 15.98 41.91 9.36
N GLU A 158 15.63 43.01 10.06
CA GLU A 158 15.67 43.06 11.52
C GLU A 158 14.36 42.56 12.11
N GLU A 159 14.41 42.07 13.35
CA GLU A 159 13.21 41.64 14.09
C GLU A 159 12.16 42.77 14.19
N GLU A 160 10.91 42.42 13.90
CA GLU A 160 9.78 43.34 14.00
C GLU A 160 8.60 42.68 14.72
N GLU A 161 8.11 43.34 15.78
CA GLU A 161 6.90 42.88 16.47
C GLU A 161 5.66 43.39 15.72
N LYS A 162 4.80 42.45 15.27
CA LYS A 162 3.55 42.73 14.56
C LYS A 162 2.36 42.08 15.21
N SER A 163 1.22 42.73 15.08
CA SER A 163 -0.06 42.20 15.52
C SER A 163 -0.90 41.82 14.29
N PHE A 164 -1.30 40.56 14.23
CA PHE A 164 -2.15 40.05 13.15
C PHE A 164 -3.50 39.61 13.69
N THR A 165 -4.55 39.86 12.93
CA THR A 165 -5.86 39.26 13.22
C THR A 165 -5.98 37.94 12.53
N LEU A 166 -6.21 36.84 13.29
CA LEU A 166 -6.45 35.52 12.74
C LEU A 166 -7.82 35.50 12.07
N ILE A 167 -7.88 35.33 10.76
CA ILE A 167 -9.12 35.41 9.99
C ILE A 167 -9.51 34.08 9.34
N GLY A 168 -8.61 33.10 9.34
CA GLY A 168 -8.88 31.79 8.79
C GLY A 168 -8.00 30.70 9.35
N ILE A 169 -8.54 29.49 9.35
CA ILE A 169 -7.81 28.25 9.68
C ILE A 169 -7.70 27.42 8.41
N LEU A 170 -6.48 26.98 8.10
CA LEU A 170 -6.12 26.28 6.86
C LEU A 170 -5.99 24.78 7.11
N ASN A 171 -6.08 24.00 6.03
CA ASN A 171 -5.72 22.59 6.05
C ASN A 171 -4.22 22.40 6.29
N GLU A 172 -3.88 21.29 6.97
CA GLU A 172 -2.49 20.93 7.25
C GLU A 172 -1.77 20.47 5.98
N GLN A 173 -0.65 21.13 5.67
CA GLN A 173 0.22 20.78 4.53
C GLN A 173 1.70 20.91 4.85
N THR A 174 2.10 21.96 5.59
CA THR A 174 3.52 22.23 5.81
C THR A 174 4.20 21.14 6.61
N THR A 175 3.51 20.49 7.55
CA THR A 175 3.99 19.30 8.28
C THR A 175 4.37 18.15 7.35
N TYR A 176 3.75 18.04 6.18
CA TYR A 176 4.07 17.00 5.19
C TYR A 176 5.16 17.41 4.21
N LEU A 177 5.41 18.72 4.07
CA LEU A 177 6.40 19.27 3.14
C LEU A 177 7.73 19.59 3.82
N GLU A 178 7.75 19.72 5.16
CA GLU A 178 8.91 20.18 5.95
C GLU A 178 10.05 19.18 6.10
N MET A 179 9.91 17.98 5.63
CA MET A 179 10.75 16.84 6.02
C MET A 179 12.27 16.96 5.86
N ARG A 180 12.82 17.99 5.22
CA ARG A 180 14.28 18.15 5.07
C ARG A 180 14.78 19.57 4.79
N LEU A 181 13.99 20.61 5.08
CA LEU A 181 14.36 21.97 4.77
C LEU A 181 14.85 22.67 6.04
N ASP A 182 16.11 22.44 6.41
CA ASP A 182 16.71 23.05 7.62
C ASP A 182 17.22 24.49 7.42
N GLU A 183 17.29 24.97 6.16
CA GLU A 183 17.73 26.33 5.89
C GLU A 183 16.62 27.34 6.14
N GLU A 184 16.96 28.44 6.83
CA GLU A 184 16.02 29.55 7.09
C GLU A 184 15.46 30.12 5.78
N GLY A 185 14.13 30.27 5.71
CA GLY A 185 13.42 30.82 4.54
C GLY A 185 13.18 29.85 3.39
N MET A 186 13.69 28.61 3.47
CA MET A 186 13.46 27.59 2.43
C MET A 186 12.20 26.75 2.66
N ARG A 187 11.39 27.09 3.66
CA ARG A 187 10.19 26.35 4.04
C ARG A 187 8.95 26.93 3.37
N PHE A 188 7.93 26.10 3.18
CA PHE A 188 6.63 26.60 2.76
C PHE A 188 5.93 27.35 3.90
N PRO A 189 5.17 28.42 3.60
CA PRO A 189 4.49 29.20 4.63
C PRO A 189 3.33 28.39 5.24
N ALA A 190 3.40 28.18 6.55
CA ALA A 190 2.32 27.60 7.37
C ALA A 190 1.28 28.65 7.75
N MET A 191 1.65 29.92 7.65
CA MET A 191 0.78 31.04 7.92
C MET A 191 0.73 31.95 6.69
N LEU A 192 -0.48 32.19 6.17
CA LEU A 192 -0.67 33.02 4.99
C LEU A 192 -1.01 34.45 5.40
N VAL A 193 -0.37 35.39 4.73
CA VAL A 193 -0.60 36.83 4.88
C VAL A 193 -1.07 37.43 3.55
N SER A 194 -1.60 38.67 3.59
CA SER A 194 -1.95 39.39 2.38
C SER A 194 -0.70 39.66 1.51
N PRO A 195 -0.78 39.54 0.18
CA PRO A 195 0.30 39.94 -0.72
C PRO A 195 0.76 41.40 -0.54
N GLU A 196 -0.11 42.25 0.02
CA GLU A 196 0.17 43.67 0.33
C GLU A 196 0.86 43.86 1.69
N GLU A 197 1.08 42.76 2.46
CA GLU A 197 1.81 42.85 3.71
C GLU A 197 3.24 43.33 3.47
N THR A 198 3.67 44.28 4.27
CA THR A 198 4.99 44.92 4.12
C THR A 198 5.80 44.83 5.41
N TYR A 199 7.07 44.52 5.27
CA TYR A 199 8.07 44.53 6.33
C TYR A 199 9.05 45.71 6.11
N LYS A 200 9.64 46.24 7.18
CA LYS A 200 10.57 47.39 7.10
C LYS A 200 11.76 47.13 6.20
N VAL A 201 12.31 45.93 6.31
CA VAL A 201 13.46 45.48 5.51
C VAL A 201 13.22 44.00 5.18
N GLY A 202 13.48 43.62 3.95
CA GLY A 202 13.43 42.20 3.60
C GLY A 202 13.46 41.93 2.11
N SER A 203 14.07 40.85 1.72
CA SER A 203 13.89 40.23 0.43
C SER A 203 12.92 39.06 0.60
N LYS A 204 12.12 38.80 -0.41
CA LYS A 204 11.19 37.68 -0.44
C LYS A 204 11.86 36.53 -1.14
N ILE A 205 11.68 35.31 -0.63
CA ILE A 205 12.06 34.10 -1.33
C ILE A 205 10.84 33.58 -2.08
N VAL A 206 11.02 33.23 -3.34
CA VAL A 206 9.94 32.69 -4.18
C VAL A 206 10.26 31.25 -4.52
N HIS A 207 9.35 30.36 -4.18
CA HIS A 207 9.39 28.95 -4.62
C HIS A 207 8.45 28.77 -5.80
N ARG A 208 8.73 27.82 -6.66
CA ARG A 208 7.83 27.42 -7.75
C ARG A 208 7.22 26.08 -7.49
N VAL A 209 5.94 25.95 -7.79
CA VAL A 209 5.21 24.68 -7.79
C VAL A 209 4.75 24.37 -9.21
N LEU A 210 5.01 23.13 -9.66
CA LEU A 210 4.85 22.76 -11.05
C LEU A 210 4.04 21.46 -11.17
N THR A 211 3.37 21.32 -12.32
CA THR A 211 2.79 20.03 -12.75
C THR A 211 3.37 19.60 -14.09
N TYR A 212 3.56 18.32 -14.26
CA TYR A 212 3.98 17.76 -15.54
C TYR A 212 2.87 17.86 -16.58
N ALA A 213 3.27 17.94 -17.84
CA ALA A 213 2.34 17.81 -18.94
C ALA A 213 1.72 16.38 -18.95
N PRO A 214 0.49 16.23 -19.47
CA PRO A 214 -0.19 14.94 -19.51
C PRO A 214 0.68 13.86 -20.15
N LEU A 215 0.72 12.69 -19.51
CA LEU A 215 1.52 11.53 -19.92
C LEU A 215 3.04 11.66 -19.73
N ILE A 216 3.55 12.76 -19.21
CA ILE A 216 4.95 12.90 -18.84
C ILE A 216 5.14 12.41 -17.41
N THR A 217 6.18 11.61 -17.20
CA THR A 217 6.55 11.07 -15.89
C THR A 217 7.80 11.78 -15.37
N PHE A 218 8.01 11.73 -14.05
CA PHE A 218 9.22 12.22 -13.41
C PHE A 218 10.51 11.76 -14.09
N ASN A 219 10.64 10.46 -14.35
CA ASN A 219 11.82 9.90 -15.05
C ASN A 219 12.04 10.49 -16.44
N GLN A 220 10.97 10.88 -17.13
CA GLN A 220 11.08 11.55 -18.43
C GLN A 220 11.54 13.00 -18.29
N VAL A 221 11.11 13.69 -17.23
CA VAL A 221 11.61 15.04 -16.91
C VAL A 221 13.09 14.97 -16.61
N VAL A 222 13.51 14.11 -15.68
CA VAL A 222 14.92 13.96 -15.28
C VAL A 222 15.82 13.62 -16.46
N ARG A 223 15.39 12.70 -17.33
CA ARG A 223 16.24 12.19 -18.42
C ARG A 223 16.20 13.03 -19.68
N ASN A 224 15.08 13.68 -19.98
CA ASN A 224 14.86 14.28 -21.30
C ASN A 224 14.60 15.78 -21.26
N CYS A 225 14.38 16.38 -20.09
CA CYS A 225 14.19 17.81 -19.98
C CYS A 225 15.56 18.50 -20.03
N PRO A 226 15.81 19.38 -21.01
CA PRO A 226 17.10 20.05 -21.17
C PRO A 226 17.40 21.02 -20.03
N LEU A 227 16.37 21.42 -19.25
CA LEU A 227 16.51 22.35 -18.14
C LEU A 227 16.77 21.66 -16.80
N THR A 228 16.77 20.33 -16.75
CA THR A 228 16.98 19.57 -15.50
C THR A 228 18.27 19.95 -14.76
N PRO A 229 19.44 20.16 -15.43
CA PRO A 229 20.67 20.54 -14.73
C PRO A 229 20.61 21.94 -14.10
N GLU A 230 19.73 22.82 -14.60
CA GLU A 230 19.57 24.19 -14.10
C GLU A 230 18.50 24.31 -13.02
N LEU A 231 17.62 23.29 -12.92
CA LEU A 231 16.58 23.27 -11.91
C LEU A 231 17.18 22.88 -10.57
N ASN A 232 17.13 23.78 -9.61
CA ASN A 232 17.41 23.46 -8.21
C ASN A 232 16.21 22.73 -7.61
N VAL A 233 16.10 21.44 -7.95
CA VAL A 233 14.86 20.69 -7.78
C VAL A 233 14.92 19.80 -6.57
N TYR A 234 14.10 20.11 -5.59
CA TYR A 234 13.57 19.08 -4.70
C TYR A 234 12.34 18.46 -5.36
N MET A 235 12.52 17.31 -5.96
CA MET A 235 11.47 16.63 -6.67
C MET A 235 10.66 15.77 -5.70
N TYR A 236 9.42 16.16 -5.46
CA TYR A 236 8.46 15.28 -4.80
C TYR A 236 7.56 14.65 -5.85
N THR A 237 7.82 13.40 -6.15
CA THR A 237 6.79 12.56 -6.74
C THR A 237 5.86 12.09 -5.63
N TYR A 238 4.56 12.07 -5.91
CA TYR A 238 3.53 11.62 -4.99
C TYR A 238 3.78 10.21 -4.44
N GLY A 239 4.56 10.08 -3.40
CA GLY A 239 4.79 8.86 -2.71
C GLY A 239 4.81 9.12 -1.21
N VAL A 240 3.66 9.10 -0.56
CA VAL A 240 3.62 8.98 0.89
C VAL A 240 3.68 7.50 1.21
N SER A 241 4.66 7.07 1.97
CA SER A 241 4.71 5.73 2.53
C SER A 241 3.42 5.48 3.30
N ARG A 242 2.74 4.39 2.99
CA ARG A 242 1.52 4.01 3.70
C ARG A 242 1.79 3.49 5.09
N GLU A 243 2.99 3.02 5.33
CA GLU A 243 3.38 2.42 6.60
C GLU A 243 3.77 3.49 7.61
N THR A 244 4.44 4.54 7.18
CA THR A 244 4.96 5.59 8.07
C THR A 244 4.25 6.94 7.92
N GLY A 245 3.49 7.16 6.85
CA GLY A 245 2.95 8.49 6.54
C GLY A 245 3.97 9.47 5.95
N GLU A 246 5.23 9.04 5.83
CA GLU A 246 6.34 9.82 5.30
C GLU A 246 6.30 9.96 3.79
N ALA A 247 6.77 11.08 3.28
CA ALA A 247 7.03 11.24 1.86
C ALA A 247 8.15 10.28 1.45
N VAL A 248 7.81 9.26 0.67
CA VAL A 248 8.81 8.37 0.09
C VAL A 248 9.40 9.06 -1.12
N TYR A 249 10.69 9.24 -1.11
CA TYR A 249 11.46 9.50 -2.31
C TYR A 249 11.23 8.35 -3.27
N ASP A 250 10.41 8.57 -4.27
CA ASP A 250 10.27 7.64 -5.36
C ASP A 250 10.86 8.25 -6.62
N ASP A 251 12.09 7.86 -6.90
CA ASP A 251 12.80 8.22 -8.14
C ASP A 251 12.09 7.72 -9.39
N SER A 252 11.05 6.94 -9.23
CA SER A 252 10.30 6.41 -10.35
C SER A 252 8.81 6.64 -10.14
N GLY A 253 8.13 7.33 -11.03
CA GLY A 253 6.66 7.31 -11.14
C GLY A 253 6.08 5.88 -11.28
N TYR A 254 6.94 4.87 -11.15
CA TYR A 254 6.68 3.45 -11.15
C TYR A 254 6.01 2.98 -9.85
N ALA A 255 6.39 3.50 -8.68
CA ALA A 255 5.74 3.10 -7.42
C ALA A 255 4.33 3.70 -7.32
N ARG A 256 4.14 4.93 -7.80
CA ARG A 256 2.79 5.52 -7.96
C ARG A 256 1.92 4.65 -8.86
N ALA A 257 2.41 4.30 -10.05
CA ALA A 257 1.71 3.43 -10.99
C ALA A 257 1.47 2.03 -10.41
N ARG A 258 2.47 1.45 -9.71
CA ARG A 258 2.37 0.12 -9.10
C ARG A 258 1.34 0.08 -7.98
N ASN A 259 1.32 1.06 -7.09
CA ASN A 259 0.35 1.13 -5.99
C ASN A 259 -1.08 1.35 -6.51
N LEU A 260 -1.25 2.18 -7.52
CA LEU A 260 -2.53 2.38 -8.18
C LEU A 260 -2.99 1.11 -8.90
N VAL A 261 -2.08 0.47 -9.66
CA VAL A 261 -2.35 -0.78 -10.40
C VAL A 261 -2.72 -1.90 -9.44
N SER A 262 -2.02 -2.08 -8.31
CA SER A 262 -2.33 -3.15 -7.34
C SER A 262 -3.70 -2.97 -6.70
N ARG A 263 -4.11 -1.73 -6.41
CA ARG A 263 -5.45 -1.41 -5.88
C ARG A 263 -6.56 -1.65 -6.90
N ILE A 264 -6.34 -1.20 -8.14
CA ILE A 264 -7.30 -1.42 -9.23
C ILE A 264 -7.35 -2.89 -9.62
N ALA A 265 -6.21 -3.58 -9.65
CA ALA A 265 -6.13 -5.00 -10.01
C ALA A 265 -7.04 -5.88 -9.16
N LEU A 266 -7.10 -5.66 -7.86
CA LEU A 266 -8.01 -6.37 -6.96
C LEU A 266 -9.48 -6.22 -7.41
N TRP A 267 -9.92 -4.99 -7.66
CA TRP A 267 -11.29 -4.69 -8.10
C TRP A 267 -11.59 -5.26 -9.47
N VAL A 268 -10.62 -5.21 -10.40
CA VAL A 268 -10.74 -5.77 -11.75
C VAL A 268 -10.86 -7.28 -11.71
N VAL A 269 -10.00 -7.97 -10.95
CA VAL A 269 -10.05 -9.43 -10.80
C VAL A 269 -11.36 -9.86 -10.15
N LEU A 270 -11.78 -9.18 -9.09
CA LEU A 270 -13.05 -9.44 -8.42
C LEU A 270 -14.24 -9.20 -9.36
N GLY A 271 -14.26 -8.07 -10.07
CA GLY A 271 -15.28 -7.74 -11.04
C GLY A 271 -15.36 -8.77 -12.17
N ALA A 272 -14.22 -9.22 -12.70
CA ALA A 272 -14.16 -10.25 -13.73
C ALA A 272 -14.69 -11.61 -13.23
N ALA A 273 -14.32 -12.02 -12.03
CA ALA A 273 -14.81 -13.27 -11.42
C ALA A 273 -16.33 -13.24 -11.22
N LEU A 274 -16.87 -12.12 -10.72
CA LEU A 274 -18.30 -11.93 -10.54
C LEU A 274 -19.05 -11.88 -11.87
N MET A 275 -18.52 -11.22 -12.87
CA MET A 275 -19.08 -11.18 -14.22
C MET A 275 -19.12 -12.56 -14.87
N LEU A 276 -18.05 -13.34 -14.75
CA LEU A 276 -18.01 -14.74 -15.24
C LEU A 276 -19.05 -15.61 -14.52
N SER A 277 -19.17 -15.49 -13.19
CA SER A 277 -20.19 -16.19 -12.41
C SER A 277 -21.60 -15.83 -12.87
N ALA A 278 -21.85 -14.55 -13.11
CA ALA A 278 -23.13 -14.07 -13.62
C ALA A 278 -23.43 -14.58 -15.04
N CYS A 279 -22.45 -14.59 -15.94
CA CYS A 279 -22.59 -15.15 -17.30
C CYS A 279 -23.00 -16.62 -17.27
N VAL A 280 -22.35 -17.43 -16.41
CA VAL A 280 -22.71 -18.84 -16.24
C VAL A 280 -24.12 -18.97 -15.66
N GLY A 281 -24.48 -18.11 -14.70
CA GLY A 281 -25.84 -18.06 -14.12
C GLY A 281 -26.91 -17.73 -15.15
N ILE A 282 -26.66 -16.73 -16.01
CA ILE A 282 -27.58 -16.34 -17.12
C ILE A 282 -27.70 -17.46 -18.16
N THR A 283 -26.58 -18.09 -18.54
CA THR A 283 -26.52 -19.21 -19.49
C THR A 283 -27.37 -20.36 -18.99
N THR A 284 -27.18 -20.78 -17.73
CA THR A 284 -27.98 -21.88 -17.12
C THR A 284 -29.46 -21.51 -16.98
N ALA A 285 -29.77 -20.25 -16.71
CA ALA A 285 -31.13 -19.76 -16.64
C ALA A 285 -31.83 -19.80 -18.00
N MET A 286 -31.15 -19.36 -19.06
CA MET A 286 -31.67 -19.43 -20.44
C MET A 286 -31.82 -20.87 -20.92
N GLU A 287 -30.87 -21.75 -20.65
CA GLU A 287 -30.95 -23.17 -20.97
C GLU A 287 -32.20 -23.82 -20.34
N SER A 288 -32.43 -23.55 -19.05
CA SER A 288 -33.61 -24.03 -18.33
C SER A 288 -34.93 -23.48 -18.88
N LEU A 289 -34.95 -22.22 -19.35
CA LEU A 289 -36.14 -21.59 -19.96
C LEU A 289 -36.44 -22.20 -21.32
N LEU A 290 -35.40 -22.40 -22.15
CA LEU A 290 -35.54 -22.95 -23.50
C LEU A 290 -35.88 -24.44 -23.47
N SER A 291 -35.36 -25.20 -22.50
CA SER A 291 -35.67 -26.63 -22.36
C SER A 291 -37.19 -26.89 -22.11
N ARG A 292 -37.89 -25.97 -21.45
CA ARG A 292 -39.36 -26.03 -21.29
C ARG A 292 -40.12 -25.70 -22.55
N LYS A 293 -39.52 -24.89 -23.43
CA LYS A 293 -40.10 -24.48 -24.68
C LYS A 293 -39.66 -25.36 -25.86
N ASN A 294 -38.98 -26.48 -25.56
CA ASN A 294 -38.49 -27.37 -26.60
C ASN A 294 -39.64 -27.92 -27.46
N GLU A 295 -40.81 -28.25 -26.87
CA GLU A 295 -41.99 -28.68 -27.60
C GLU A 295 -42.54 -27.59 -28.50
N ASP A 296 -42.68 -26.37 -27.99
CA ASP A 296 -43.08 -25.18 -28.76
C ASP A 296 -42.09 -24.91 -29.91
N ILE A 297 -40.78 -25.03 -29.63
CA ILE A 297 -39.73 -24.91 -30.66
C ILE A 297 -39.81 -26.03 -31.69
N GLY A 298 -40.06 -27.26 -31.23
CA GLY A 298 -40.28 -28.41 -32.08
C GLY A 298 -41.49 -28.24 -33.02
N MET A 299 -42.64 -27.79 -32.50
CA MET A 299 -43.85 -27.50 -33.26
C MET A 299 -43.62 -26.36 -34.27
N LEU A 300 -43.02 -25.26 -33.84
CA LEU A 300 -42.72 -24.13 -34.74
C LEU A 300 -41.82 -24.58 -35.91
N ARG A 301 -40.82 -25.42 -35.64
CA ARG A 301 -39.95 -25.98 -36.68
C ARG A 301 -40.64 -26.99 -37.56
N ALA A 302 -41.61 -27.79 -37.02
CA ALA A 302 -42.42 -28.72 -37.79
C ALA A 302 -43.36 -27.99 -38.78
N ILE A 303 -43.84 -26.78 -38.42
CA ILE A 303 -44.67 -25.91 -39.28
C ILE A 303 -43.81 -25.14 -40.29
N GLY A 304 -42.43 -25.31 -40.27
CA GLY A 304 -41.54 -24.71 -41.26
C GLY A 304 -40.76 -23.49 -40.80
N ALA A 305 -40.75 -23.14 -39.52
CA ALA A 305 -39.91 -22.08 -39.01
C ALA A 305 -38.41 -22.39 -39.11
N THR A 306 -37.64 -21.47 -39.68
CA THR A 306 -36.20 -21.59 -39.81
C THR A 306 -35.46 -21.41 -38.46
N ARG A 307 -34.25 -21.97 -38.34
CA ARG A 307 -33.39 -21.77 -37.16
C ARG A 307 -33.20 -20.30 -36.81
N ARG A 308 -33.11 -19.43 -37.85
CA ARG A 308 -32.96 -17.98 -37.67
C ARG A 308 -34.20 -17.33 -37.09
N GLN A 309 -35.38 -17.75 -37.48
CA GLN A 309 -36.65 -17.23 -36.97
C GLN A 309 -36.86 -17.61 -35.51
N VAL A 310 -36.62 -18.88 -35.14
CA VAL A 310 -36.67 -19.33 -33.74
C VAL A 310 -35.70 -18.51 -32.86
N ARG A 311 -34.44 -18.32 -33.32
CA ARG A 311 -33.45 -17.49 -32.57
C ARG A 311 -33.90 -16.03 -32.45
N ARG A 312 -34.59 -15.46 -33.45
CA ARG A 312 -35.10 -14.08 -33.37
C ARG A 312 -36.26 -13.95 -32.37
N ILE A 313 -37.17 -14.91 -32.30
CA ILE A 313 -38.32 -14.86 -31.36
C ILE A 313 -37.79 -14.90 -29.91
N TYR A 314 -37.07 -15.94 -29.54
CA TYR A 314 -36.57 -16.09 -28.16
C TYR A 314 -35.43 -15.13 -27.82
N GLY A 315 -34.66 -14.68 -28.83
CA GLY A 315 -33.69 -13.62 -28.65
C GLY A 315 -34.33 -12.26 -28.36
N ALA A 316 -35.49 -11.96 -28.93
CA ALA A 316 -36.22 -10.74 -28.64
C ALA A 316 -36.74 -10.71 -27.19
N GLU A 317 -37.13 -11.86 -26.63
CA GLU A 317 -37.53 -11.99 -25.22
C GLU A 317 -36.36 -11.68 -24.30
N ALA A 318 -35.16 -12.28 -24.55
CA ALA A 318 -33.95 -11.99 -23.81
C ALA A 318 -33.56 -10.52 -23.91
N TRP A 319 -33.67 -9.92 -25.09
CA TRP A 319 -33.35 -8.51 -25.32
C TRP A 319 -34.27 -7.56 -24.54
N MET A 320 -35.57 -7.85 -24.49
CA MET A 320 -36.54 -7.06 -23.72
C MET A 320 -36.24 -7.09 -22.22
N LEU A 321 -35.90 -8.26 -21.70
CA LEU A 321 -35.49 -8.39 -20.29
C LEU A 321 -34.18 -7.63 -20.01
N THR A 322 -33.24 -7.73 -20.92
CA THR A 322 -31.96 -7.01 -20.80
C THR A 322 -32.17 -5.49 -20.83
N ALA A 323 -32.99 -5.00 -21.75
CA ALA A 323 -33.29 -3.57 -21.87
C ALA A 323 -33.92 -2.96 -20.61
N THR A 324 -34.60 -3.76 -19.79
CA THR A 324 -35.20 -3.32 -18.52
C THR A 324 -34.29 -3.61 -17.31
N ALA A 325 -33.54 -4.71 -17.34
CA ALA A 325 -32.66 -5.09 -16.25
C ALA A 325 -31.34 -4.27 -16.21
N LEU A 326 -30.82 -3.84 -17.37
CA LEU A 326 -29.62 -3.03 -17.48
C LEU A 326 -29.71 -1.70 -16.72
N PRO A 327 -30.70 -0.81 -17.02
CA PRO A 327 -30.80 0.44 -16.28
C PRO A 327 -31.15 0.23 -14.81
N ALA A 328 -31.96 -0.78 -14.48
CA ALA A 328 -32.28 -1.09 -13.08
C ALA A 328 -31.03 -1.57 -12.29
N GLY A 329 -30.19 -2.43 -12.88
CA GLY A 329 -28.94 -2.89 -12.28
C GLY A 329 -27.92 -1.78 -12.11
N LEU A 330 -27.81 -0.90 -13.12
CA LEU A 330 -26.96 0.27 -13.09
C LEU A 330 -27.36 1.23 -11.95
N LEU A 331 -28.65 1.58 -11.85
CA LEU A 331 -29.14 2.43 -10.77
C LEU A 331 -28.89 1.82 -9.40
N LEU A 332 -29.12 0.52 -9.24
CA LEU A 332 -28.84 -0.16 -7.98
C LEU A 332 -27.35 -0.12 -7.64
N GLY A 333 -26.47 -0.31 -8.62
CA GLY A 333 -25.02 -0.20 -8.45
C GLY A 333 -24.58 1.19 -8.01
N ILE A 334 -25.13 2.23 -8.64
CA ILE A 334 -24.88 3.62 -8.27
C ILE A 334 -25.32 3.90 -6.83
N ILE A 335 -26.54 3.48 -6.45
CA ILE A 335 -27.07 3.70 -5.10
C ILE A 335 -26.21 2.99 -4.05
N VAL A 336 -25.80 1.75 -4.30
CA VAL A 336 -24.96 1.00 -3.35
C VAL A 336 -23.56 1.64 -3.22
N THR A 337 -22.95 2.07 -4.32
CA THR A 337 -21.67 2.78 -4.28
C THR A 337 -21.80 4.10 -3.53
N TRP A 338 -22.88 4.84 -3.70
CA TRP A 338 -23.16 6.05 -2.94
C TRP A 338 -23.31 5.78 -1.43
N ILE A 339 -23.98 4.70 -1.06
CA ILE A 339 -24.08 4.28 0.35
C ILE A 339 -22.70 3.89 0.90
N ILE A 340 -21.88 3.17 0.13
CA ILE A 340 -20.51 2.80 0.53
C ILE A 340 -19.66 4.06 0.73
N SER A 341 -19.76 5.04 -0.17
CA SER A 341 -19.09 6.32 -0.05
C SER A 341 -19.50 7.11 1.21
N MET A 342 -20.78 7.08 1.59
CA MET A 342 -21.23 7.67 2.86
C MET A 342 -20.70 6.97 4.10
N LEU A 343 -20.51 5.66 4.02
CA LEU A 343 -19.97 4.86 5.13
C LEU A 343 -18.45 4.96 5.25
N ALA A 344 -17.76 5.21 4.15
CA ALA A 344 -16.30 5.30 4.08
C ALA A 344 -15.85 6.41 3.11
N PRO A 345 -16.10 7.68 3.43
CA PRO A 345 -15.73 8.81 2.58
C PRO A 345 -14.22 8.88 2.32
N ASP A 346 -13.40 8.46 3.29
CA ASP A 346 -11.95 8.47 3.21
C ASP A 346 -11.37 7.42 2.24
N GLN A 347 -12.17 6.44 1.81
CA GLN A 347 -11.67 5.33 0.97
C GLN A 347 -12.28 5.32 -0.42
N VAL A 348 -13.56 5.65 -0.50
CA VAL A 348 -14.31 5.60 -1.75
C VAL A 348 -15.07 6.91 -1.91
N VAL A 349 -14.54 7.80 -2.71
CA VAL A 349 -15.24 9.04 -3.06
C VAL A 349 -16.27 8.76 -4.14
N PHE A 350 -17.49 9.20 -3.92
CA PHE A 350 -18.55 9.04 -4.91
C PHE A 350 -18.34 9.99 -6.08
N SER A 351 -17.86 9.43 -7.19
CA SER A 351 -17.65 10.16 -8.43
C SER A 351 -18.30 9.45 -9.61
N LEU A 352 -19.26 10.11 -10.24
CA LEU A 352 -19.92 9.59 -11.45
C LEU A 352 -19.11 10.00 -12.69
N ASN A 353 -18.42 9.04 -13.27
CA ASN A 353 -17.71 9.21 -14.53
C ASN A 353 -18.49 8.58 -15.67
N LEU A 354 -19.05 9.39 -16.57
CA LEU A 354 -19.81 8.93 -17.74
C LEU A 354 -18.97 8.07 -18.69
N TRP A 355 -17.67 8.38 -18.82
CA TRP A 355 -16.75 7.58 -19.64
C TRP A 355 -16.52 6.18 -19.10
N LEU A 356 -16.70 5.97 -17.79
CA LEU A 356 -16.64 4.66 -17.17
C LEU A 356 -17.96 3.89 -17.31
N LEU A 357 -19.10 4.57 -17.23
CA LEU A 357 -20.42 3.94 -17.31
C LEU A 357 -20.71 3.33 -18.70
N ILE A 358 -20.24 3.97 -19.77
CA ILE A 358 -20.46 3.49 -21.14
C ILE A 358 -19.79 2.11 -21.37
N PRO A 359 -18.47 1.91 -21.08
CA PRO A 359 -17.85 0.60 -21.17
C PRO A 359 -18.53 -0.47 -20.30
N ILE A 360 -18.94 -0.12 -19.07
CA ILE A 360 -19.64 -1.05 -18.17
C ILE A 360 -20.94 -1.55 -18.81
N LEU A 361 -21.74 -0.64 -19.37
CA LEU A 361 -22.97 -0.99 -20.08
C LEU A 361 -22.69 -1.86 -21.30
N CYS A 362 -21.67 -1.52 -22.09
CA CYS A 362 -21.28 -2.28 -23.28
C CYS A 362 -20.79 -3.69 -22.91
N ILE A 363 -19.91 -3.81 -21.92
CA ILE A 363 -19.36 -5.10 -21.47
C ILE A 363 -20.46 -5.94 -20.84
N SER A 364 -21.29 -5.38 -19.97
CA SER A 364 -22.42 -6.09 -19.35
C SER A 364 -23.44 -6.54 -20.40
N GLY A 365 -23.77 -5.68 -21.36
CA GLY A 365 -24.64 -6.01 -22.46
C GLY A 365 -24.08 -7.10 -23.36
N LEU A 366 -22.77 -7.05 -23.67
CA LEU A 366 -22.04 -8.07 -24.42
C LEU A 366 -22.05 -9.41 -23.68
N CYS A 367 -21.77 -9.43 -22.38
CA CYS A 367 -21.80 -10.63 -21.54
C CYS A 367 -23.20 -11.28 -21.57
N VAL A 368 -24.29 -10.52 -21.39
CA VAL A 368 -25.65 -11.03 -21.47
C VAL A 368 -25.94 -11.56 -22.87
N PHE A 369 -25.49 -10.84 -23.90
CA PHE A 369 -25.65 -11.27 -25.29
C PHE A 369 -24.96 -12.60 -25.56
N VAL A 370 -23.73 -12.77 -25.18
CA VAL A 370 -22.94 -14.01 -25.34
C VAL A 370 -23.54 -15.14 -24.51
N ALA A 371 -23.88 -14.88 -23.23
CA ALA A 371 -24.50 -15.86 -22.35
C ALA A 371 -25.87 -16.38 -22.85
N SER A 372 -26.63 -15.54 -23.52
CA SER A 372 -27.94 -15.94 -24.09
C SER A 372 -27.81 -16.66 -25.44
N ARG A 373 -26.76 -16.38 -26.22
CA ARG A 373 -26.60 -16.96 -27.58
C ARG A 373 -26.28 -18.44 -27.57
N LEU A 374 -25.49 -18.93 -26.65
CA LEU A 374 -25.07 -20.33 -26.58
C LEU A 374 -26.27 -21.29 -26.37
N PRO A 375 -27.15 -21.07 -25.38
CA PRO A 375 -28.34 -21.88 -25.21
C PRO A 375 -29.30 -21.78 -26.41
N LEU A 376 -29.48 -20.60 -26.99
CA LEU A 376 -30.33 -20.36 -28.16
C LEU A 376 -29.84 -21.12 -29.40
N TYR A 377 -28.52 -21.17 -29.57
CA TYR A 377 -27.91 -21.92 -30.68
C TYR A 377 -28.20 -23.43 -30.52
N HIS A 378 -27.99 -23.99 -29.32
CA HIS A 378 -28.23 -25.40 -29.04
C HIS A 378 -29.71 -25.77 -29.16
N ALA A 379 -30.61 -24.97 -28.59
CA ALA A 379 -32.07 -25.22 -28.71
C ALA A 379 -32.57 -25.15 -30.15
N SER A 380 -32.08 -24.19 -30.96
CA SER A 380 -32.46 -24.04 -32.35
C SER A 380 -31.88 -25.12 -33.29
N ALA A 381 -30.83 -25.82 -32.88
CA ALA A 381 -30.17 -26.86 -33.69
C ALA A 381 -30.79 -28.25 -33.53
N GLN A 382 -31.64 -28.48 -32.51
CA GLN A 382 -32.30 -29.78 -32.28
C GLN A 382 -33.24 -30.15 -33.42
N MET A 383 -33.28 -31.46 -33.78
CA MET A 383 -34.16 -31.95 -34.83
C MET A 383 -35.62 -32.04 -34.32
N PRO A 384 -36.62 -31.57 -35.13
CA PRO A 384 -38.06 -31.58 -34.72
C PRO A 384 -38.55 -32.95 -34.25
N MET A 385 -38.24 -34.01 -35.01
CA MET A 385 -38.61 -35.35 -34.66
C MET A 385 -37.95 -35.92 -33.42
N GLY A 386 -36.71 -35.47 -33.10
CA GLY A 386 -35.99 -35.91 -31.91
C GLY A 386 -36.56 -35.32 -30.63
N VAL A 387 -37.10 -34.07 -30.72
CA VAL A 387 -37.75 -33.37 -29.60
C VAL A 387 -39.17 -33.93 -29.31
N LEU A 388 -39.94 -34.24 -30.37
CA LEU A 388 -41.29 -34.81 -30.24
C LEU A 388 -41.30 -36.28 -29.77
N ARG A 389 -40.27 -37.06 -30.07
CA ARG A 389 -40.16 -38.46 -29.66
C ARG A 389 -39.39 -38.74 -28.38
N ASP A 390 -38.76 -37.74 -27.75
CA ASP A 390 -37.92 -37.89 -26.56
C ASP A 390 -36.76 -38.92 -26.68
N THR A 391 -36.44 -39.31 -27.95
CA THR A 391 -35.45 -40.35 -28.29
C THR A 391 -33.99 -39.89 -28.10
N ALA A 392 -33.73 -38.60 -27.86
CA ALA A 392 -32.40 -38.09 -27.63
C ALA A 392 -31.74 -38.63 -26.35
N LEU A 393 -32.56 -39.07 -25.38
CA LEU A 393 -32.07 -39.67 -24.13
C LEU A 393 -31.62 -41.13 -24.29
N LEU A 394 -32.18 -41.87 -25.26
CA LEU A 394 -31.88 -43.30 -25.47
C LEU A 394 -30.51 -43.52 -26.16
N ARG A 395 -30.00 -42.59 -26.92
CA ARG A 395 -28.73 -42.71 -27.65
C ARG A 395 -27.46 -42.67 -26.78
N ARG A 396 -27.57 -42.18 -25.54
CA ARG A 396 -26.45 -42.05 -24.60
C ARG A 396 -26.48 -43.04 -23.42
N ALA A 397 -27.45 -43.93 -23.37
CA ALA A 397 -27.48 -44.99 -22.37
C ALA A 397 -26.43 -46.06 -22.72
N GLY A 398 -25.23 -45.93 -22.21
CA GLY A 398 -24.18 -46.93 -22.29
C GLY A 398 -24.64 -48.25 -21.63
N LYS A 399 -23.98 -49.36 -22.00
CA LYS A 399 -24.23 -50.70 -21.44
C LYS A 399 -24.38 -50.66 -19.91
N VAL A 400 -25.54 -51.05 -19.43
CA VAL A 400 -25.84 -51.17 -18.00
C VAL A 400 -25.00 -52.33 -17.43
N ARG A 401 -23.98 -52.01 -16.65
CA ARG A 401 -23.32 -52.98 -15.81
C ARG A 401 -24.16 -53.14 -14.54
N ASN A 402 -24.79 -54.29 -14.39
CA ASN A 402 -25.56 -54.64 -13.20
C ASN A 402 -24.61 -54.81 -12.01
N HIS A 403 -24.43 -53.77 -11.21
CA HIS A 403 -23.87 -53.86 -9.87
C HIS A 403 -25.03 -53.78 -8.87
N MET A 404 -25.37 -54.91 -8.30
CA MET A 404 -26.52 -55.12 -7.39
C MET A 404 -26.41 -54.41 -6.02
N GLU A 405 -25.29 -53.75 -5.71
CA GLU A 405 -25.04 -53.23 -4.37
C GLU A 405 -25.13 -51.70 -4.21
N PHE A 406 -25.39 -50.93 -5.27
CA PHE A 406 -25.50 -49.50 -5.17
C PHE A 406 -26.91 -49.03 -4.77
N LYS A 407 -26.97 -48.11 -3.75
CA LYS A 407 -28.20 -47.39 -3.42
C LYS A 407 -28.74 -46.70 -4.66
N THR A 408 -30.03 -46.87 -4.94
CA THR A 408 -30.70 -46.37 -6.16
C THR A 408 -30.52 -44.87 -6.40
N ASP A 409 -30.44 -44.06 -5.32
CA ASP A 409 -30.16 -42.62 -5.37
C ASP A 409 -28.80 -42.29 -5.98
N ARG A 410 -27.74 -43.06 -5.64
CA ARG A 410 -26.39 -42.87 -6.18
C ARG A 410 -26.28 -43.24 -7.66
N LEU A 411 -26.96 -44.29 -8.08
CA LEU A 411 -27.01 -44.71 -9.47
C LEU A 411 -27.70 -43.68 -10.35
N ILE A 412 -28.84 -43.15 -9.92
CA ILE A 412 -29.59 -42.11 -10.65
C ILE A 412 -28.78 -40.80 -10.68
N ALA A 413 -28.16 -40.40 -9.56
CA ALA A 413 -27.32 -39.25 -9.49
C ALA A 413 -26.12 -39.33 -10.45
N GLY A 414 -25.40 -40.46 -10.47
CA GLY A 414 -24.25 -40.69 -11.34
C GLY A 414 -24.61 -40.69 -12.84
N ARG A 415 -25.73 -41.29 -13.21
CA ARG A 415 -26.24 -41.23 -14.60
C ARG A 415 -26.58 -39.77 -15.01
N ARG A 416 -27.17 -39.02 -14.12
CA ARG A 416 -27.57 -37.64 -14.34
C ARG A 416 -26.37 -36.73 -14.56
N VAL A 417 -25.30 -36.88 -13.80
CA VAL A 417 -24.05 -36.16 -14.00
C VAL A 417 -23.49 -36.41 -15.40
N ARG A 418 -23.46 -37.66 -15.84
CA ARG A 418 -22.97 -38.08 -17.16
C ARG A 418 -23.84 -37.59 -18.34
N LEU A 419 -25.16 -37.49 -18.13
CA LEU A 419 -26.10 -37.03 -19.20
C LEU A 419 -25.95 -35.53 -19.50
N HIS A 420 -25.63 -34.70 -18.51
CA HIS A 420 -25.55 -33.26 -18.66
C HIS A 420 -24.21 -32.66 -18.17
N PRO A 421 -23.05 -33.03 -18.79
CA PRO A 421 -21.72 -32.65 -18.31
C PRO A 421 -21.50 -31.13 -18.32
N LEU A 422 -21.96 -30.42 -19.36
CA LEU A 422 -21.83 -28.96 -19.46
C LEU A 422 -22.61 -28.22 -18.35
N ARG A 423 -23.77 -28.72 -17.96
CA ARG A 423 -24.56 -28.12 -16.87
C ARG A 423 -23.86 -28.31 -15.51
N GLN A 424 -23.26 -29.51 -15.29
CA GLN A 424 -22.48 -29.75 -14.09
C GLN A 424 -21.23 -28.89 -14.05
N ALA A 425 -20.51 -28.79 -15.18
CA ALA A 425 -19.34 -27.90 -15.29
C ALA A 425 -19.71 -26.43 -14.99
N GLY A 426 -20.87 -25.96 -15.47
CA GLY A 426 -21.39 -24.65 -15.12
C GLY A 426 -21.64 -24.47 -13.62
N THR A 427 -22.21 -25.48 -12.95
CA THR A 427 -22.42 -25.43 -11.49
C THR A 427 -21.10 -25.44 -10.73
N VAL A 428 -20.14 -26.28 -11.12
CA VAL A 428 -18.78 -26.29 -10.55
C VAL A 428 -18.09 -24.93 -10.73
N GLY A 429 -18.16 -24.38 -11.95
CA GLY A 429 -17.59 -23.06 -12.26
C GLY A 429 -18.19 -21.94 -11.41
N MET A 430 -19.51 -21.93 -11.23
CA MET A 430 -20.17 -20.93 -10.36
C MET A 430 -19.72 -21.06 -8.90
N ILE A 431 -19.65 -22.26 -8.36
CA ILE A 431 -19.19 -22.50 -6.97
C ILE A 431 -17.72 -22.10 -6.84
N ALA A 432 -16.88 -22.53 -7.79
CA ALA A 432 -15.45 -22.19 -7.77
C ALA A 432 -15.21 -20.69 -7.83
N LEU A 433 -15.91 -19.96 -8.70
CA LEU A 433 -15.81 -18.48 -8.80
C LEU A 433 -16.30 -17.79 -7.52
N THR A 434 -17.33 -18.32 -6.87
CA THR A 434 -17.79 -17.82 -5.56
C THR A 434 -16.74 -17.99 -4.49
N LEU A 435 -16.17 -19.20 -4.39
CA LEU A 435 -15.11 -19.50 -3.42
C LEU A 435 -13.86 -18.68 -3.69
N LEU A 436 -13.48 -18.52 -4.95
CA LEU A 436 -12.32 -17.73 -5.34
C LEU A 436 -12.49 -16.25 -4.97
N SER A 437 -13.66 -15.66 -5.25
CA SER A 437 -13.93 -14.25 -4.90
C SER A 437 -13.89 -14.03 -3.39
N THR A 438 -14.45 -14.96 -2.61
CA THR A 438 -14.42 -14.87 -1.14
C THR A 438 -13.03 -15.12 -0.57
N LEU A 439 -12.21 -15.95 -1.19
CA LEU A 439 -10.82 -16.17 -0.82
C LEU A 439 -10.00 -14.90 -1.04
N LEU A 440 -10.06 -14.31 -2.24
CA LEU A 440 -9.31 -13.10 -2.56
C LEU A 440 -9.61 -11.95 -1.59
N LEU A 441 -10.90 -11.69 -1.33
CA LEU A 441 -11.30 -10.66 -0.37
C LEU A 441 -10.92 -11.02 1.08
N GLY A 442 -11.00 -12.30 1.43
CA GLY A 442 -10.63 -12.80 2.75
C GLY A 442 -9.15 -12.59 3.05
N GLU A 443 -8.25 -12.85 2.08
CA GLU A 443 -6.82 -12.59 2.23
C GLU A 443 -6.54 -11.11 2.44
N VAL A 444 -7.22 -10.22 1.70
CA VAL A 444 -7.09 -8.77 1.91
C VAL A 444 -7.49 -8.37 3.33
N VAL A 445 -8.63 -8.90 3.83
CA VAL A 445 -9.10 -8.60 5.19
C VAL A 445 -8.12 -9.11 6.24
N LEU A 446 -7.54 -10.30 6.04
CA LEU A 446 -6.53 -10.83 6.96
C LEU A 446 -5.24 -10.02 6.90
N GLY A 447 -4.78 -9.65 5.70
CA GLY A 447 -3.61 -8.79 5.54
C GLY A 447 -3.78 -7.45 6.26
N ILE A 448 -4.93 -6.78 6.08
CA ILE A 448 -5.23 -5.53 6.81
C ILE A 448 -5.28 -5.78 8.32
N ARG A 449 -5.86 -6.89 8.77
CA ARG A 449 -5.96 -7.19 10.19
C ARG A 449 -4.60 -7.45 10.84
N GLN A 450 -3.67 -8.06 10.12
CA GLN A 450 -2.34 -8.40 10.62
C GLN A 450 -1.32 -7.28 10.48
N GLN A 451 -1.61 -6.23 9.71
CA GLN A 451 -0.77 -5.03 9.75
C GLN A 451 -0.69 -4.54 11.20
N ASN A 452 0.53 -4.55 11.73
CA ASN A 452 0.77 -4.04 13.06
C ASN A 452 0.35 -2.57 13.11
N ASP A 453 -0.48 -2.25 14.10
CA ASP A 453 -0.92 -0.87 14.35
C ASP A 453 0.08 -0.14 15.28
N ASP A 454 1.35 -0.46 15.15
CA ASP A 454 2.43 0.15 15.93
C ASP A 454 2.72 1.56 15.41
N THR A 455 1.70 2.38 15.32
CA THR A 455 1.88 3.81 15.11
C THR A 455 2.10 4.44 16.48
N PRO A 456 3.22 5.11 16.74
CA PRO A 456 3.45 5.81 17.98
C PRO A 456 2.36 6.85 18.22
N ALA A 457 2.05 7.10 19.48
CA ALA A 457 1.12 8.16 19.87
C ALA A 457 1.83 9.51 19.92
N PHE A 458 3.10 9.49 20.32
CA PHE A 458 3.97 10.65 20.33
C PHE A 458 5.33 10.28 19.75
N GLU A 459 5.87 11.17 18.96
CA GLU A 459 7.23 11.10 18.45
C GLU A 459 8.03 12.30 18.95
N MET A 460 9.26 12.06 19.40
CA MET A 460 10.18 13.13 19.79
C MET A 460 11.40 13.03 18.88
N ASN A 461 11.69 14.10 18.17
CA ASN A 461 12.83 14.18 17.26
C ASN A 461 13.85 15.15 17.82
N GLY A 462 15.06 14.66 17.99
CA GLY A 462 16.21 15.46 18.43
C GLY A 462 16.86 16.22 17.28
N PRO A 463 17.72 17.19 17.57
CA PRO A 463 18.42 17.98 16.55
C PRO A 463 19.37 17.15 15.68
N TYR A 464 19.60 15.89 16.03
CA TYR A 464 20.54 14.99 15.39
C TYR A 464 19.87 13.83 14.63
N ASP A 465 18.72 14.09 14.04
CA ASP A 465 17.92 13.09 13.29
C ASP A 465 18.60 12.60 12.01
N SER A 466 19.82 12.96 11.71
CA SER A 466 20.47 12.46 10.50
C SER A 466 21.81 11.81 10.77
N ALA A 467 21.97 10.61 10.21
CA ALA A 467 23.27 9.96 10.02
C ALA A 467 24.29 10.83 9.23
N TRP A 468 23.89 11.99 8.83
CA TRP A 468 24.62 12.97 8.02
C TRP A 468 25.27 14.10 8.82
N VAL A 469 25.18 14.11 10.16
CA VAL A 469 25.91 15.10 10.93
C VAL A 469 27.40 14.84 10.76
N THR A 470 28.01 15.63 9.92
CA THR A 470 29.45 15.59 9.59
C THR A 470 30.36 16.04 10.74
N ASP A 471 29.77 16.62 11.80
CA ASP A 471 30.55 17.08 12.94
C ASP A 471 30.84 15.93 13.93
N PRO A 472 32.07 15.44 13.99
CA PRO A 472 32.47 14.39 14.93
C PRO A 472 32.49 14.85 16.41
N PHE A 473 32.17 16.11 16.71
CA PHE A 473 32.47 16.76 17.99
C PHE A 473 31.23 17.26 18.74
N VAL A 474 30.06 16.85 18.37
CA VAL A 474 28.87 17.21 19.17
C VAL A 474 28.96 16.56 20.53
N GLN A 475 29.15 17.38 21.55
CA GLN A 475 29.18 16.93 22.93
C GLN A 475 27.75 16.61 23.40
N PRO A 476 27.58 15.55 24.24
CA PRO A 476 26.38 15.39 24.99
C PRO A 476 26.13 16.67 25.81
N SER A 477 24.90 17.15 25.84
CA SER A 477 24.53 18.25 26.74
C SER A 477 24.84 17.84 28.17
N SER A 478 25.19 18.79 29.05
CA SER A 478 25.44 18.54 30.46
C SER A 478 24.27 17.81 31.14
N ASP A 479 23.09 17.88 30.56
CA ASP A 479 21.82 17.39 31.07
C ASP A 479 21.37 16.06 30.46
N ALA A 480 22.17 15.47 29.55
CA ALA A 480 21.78 14.23 28.83
C ALA A 480 21.47 13.06 29.76
N GLU A 481 22.20 12.91 30.87
CA GLU A 481 21.92 11.87 31.86
C GLU A 481 20.58 12.12 32.61
N GLU A 482 20.27 13.38 32.93
CA GLU A 482 19.03 13.75 33.57
C GLU A 482 17.84 13.54 32.63
N ILE A 483 17.98 13.93 31.37
CA ILE A 483 16.99 13.72 30.32
C ILE A 483 16.68 12.22 30.15
N ARG A 484 17.72 11.39 30.04
CA ARG A 484 17.56 9.93 29.95
C ARG A 484 16.91 9.33 31.19
N TYR A 485 17.23 9.86 32.36
CA TYR A 485 16.59 9.43 33.60
C TYR A 485 15.10 9.75 33.60
N GLU A 486 14.70 10.94 33.17
CA GLU A 486 13.28 11.30 33.04
C GLU A 486 12.57 10.45 31.98
N MET A 487 13.23 10.20 30.84
CA MET A 487 12.69 9.34 29.78
C MET A 487 12.41 7.92 30.26
N ARG A 488 13.27 7.35 31.10
CA ARG A 488 13.03 6.02 31.70
C ARG A 488 11.78 5.93 32.57
N LYS A 489 11.19 7.05 32.96
CA LYS A 489 9.90 7.09 33.68
C LYS A 489 8.70 7.00 32.75
N ILE A 490 8.85 7.37 31.47
CA ILE A 490 7.74 7.42 30.50
C ILE A 490 6.97 6.09 30.43
N PRO A 491 7.61 4.91 30.36
CA PRO A 491 6.88 3.63 30.34
C PRO A 491 6.02 3.38 31.59
N SER A 492 6.27 4.10 32.69
CA SER A 492 5.47 3.99 33.93
C SER A 492 4.23 4.88 33.94
N TYR A 493 4.07 5.77 32.95
CA TYR A 493 2.90 6.65 32.91
C TYR A 493 1.66 5.87 32.54
N GLU A 494 0.56 6.20 33.17
CA GLU A 494 -0.72 5.51 32.95
C GLU A 494 -1.18 5.74 31.50
N GLY A 495 -1.38 4.65 30.79
CA GLY A 495 -1.77 4.67 29.40
C GLY A 495 -0.65 4.48 28.39
N VAL A 496 0.61 4.60 28.78
CA VAL A 496 1.77 4.24 27.94
C VAL A 496 1.90 2.71 27.90
N THR A 497 2.03 2.16 26.73
CA THR A 497 2.14 0.70 26.51
C THR A 497 3.57 0.26 26.18
N LYS A 498 4.31 1.07 25.44
CA LYS A 498 5.68 0.83 25.00
C LYS A 498 6.36 2.16 24.76
N MET A 499 7.65 2.22 24.99
CA MET A 499 8.54 3.29 24.52
C MET A 499 9.73 2.64 23.85
N GLN A 500 10.21 3.27 22.81
CA GLN A 500 11.49 2.92 22.20
C GLN A 500 12.26 4.19 21.83
N SER A 501 13.58 4.13 21.93
CA SER A 501 14.41 5.26 21.55
C SER A 501 15.64 4.80 20.79
N ALA A 502 16.11 5.63 19.89
CA ALA A 502 17.34 5.44 19.17
C ALA A 502 18.25 6.64 19.40
N THR A 503 19.50 6.37 19.71
CA THR A 503 20.55 7.38 19.85
C THR A 503 21.68 7.02 18.90
N TYR A 504 22.04 7.93 18.02
CA TYR A 504 23.21 7.77 17.18
C TYR A 504 24.43 8.24 17.95
N LEU A 505 25.40 7.35 18.09
CA LEU A 505 26.68 7.65 18.69
C LEU A 505 27.76 7.59 17.62
N LYS A 506 28.54 8.63 17.49
CA LYS A 506 29.71 8.60 16.64
C LYS A 506 30.82 7.88 17.36
N ALA A 507 31.11 6.70 16.91
CA ALA A 507 32.23 5.90 17.38
C ALA A 507 32.94 5.27 16.19
N ASN A 508 34.13 4.79 16.43
CA ASN A 508 34.99 4.16 15.46
C ASN A 508 35.30 2.74 15.89
N LEU A 509 35.51 1.87 14.94
CA LEU A 509 35.96 0.52 15.19
C LEU A 509 37.50 0.50 15.05
N LEU A 510 38.19 -0.06 16.05
CA LEU A 510 39.61 -0.26 15.98
C LEU A 510 39.93 -1.62 15.36
N MET A 511 40.71 -1.64 14.30
CA MET A 511 41.08 -2.84 13.57
C MET A 511 42.59 -2.91 13.34
N ALA A 512 43.18 -4.08 13.55
CA ALA A 512 44.58 -4.33 13.20
C ALA A 512 44.75 -4.33 11.68
N GLU A 513 43.79 -4.89 10.96
CA GLU A 513 43.71 -4.94 9.49
C GLU A 513 42.26 -4.79 9.06
N VAL A 514 42.03 -3.96 8.06
CA VAL A 514 40.68 -3.70 7.54
C VAL A 514 40.32 -4.78 6.52
N PRO A 515 39.24 -5.57 6.75
CA PRO A 515 38.85 -6.65 5.86
C PRO A 515 38.27 -6.15 4.52
N ASP A 516 38.38 -6.97 3.48
CA ASP A 516 37.79 -6.68 2.17
C ASP A 516 36.29 -6.48 2.21
N TYR A 517 35.58 -6.95 3.24
CA TYR A 517 34.15 -6.71 3.45
C TYR A 517 33.80 -5.22 3.55
N PHE A 518 34.73 -4.39 4.05
CA PHE A 518 34.56 -2.93 4.16
C PHE A 518 34.82 -2.18 2.85
N LYS A 519 35.43 -2.85 1.87
CA LYS A 519 35.85 -2.22 0.61
C LYS A 519 34.64 -1.89 -0.28
N THR A 520 34.65 -0.68 -0.80
CA THR A 520 33.67 -0.24 -1.80
C THR A 520 33.88 -0.95 -3.13
N ARG A 521 32.81 -1.39 -3.79
CA ARG A 521 32.83 -1.99 -5.12
C ARG A 521 32.29 -0.97 -6.12
N LYS A 522 33.07 -0.67 -7.15
CA LYS A 522 32.67 0.29 -8.20
C LYS A 522 31.98 -0.44 -9.36
N ILE A 523 30.77 -0.04 -9.67
CA ILE A 523 29.97 -0.59 -10.77
C ILE A 523 29.78 0.52 -11.80
N ASN A 524 30.31 0.32 -13.00
CA ASN A 524 30.17 1.27 -14.08
C ASN A 524 28.88 0.98 -14.86
N THR A 525 28.03 1.97 -15.01
CA THR A 525 26.85 1.95 -15.87
C THR A 525 27.01 3.02 -16.95
N VAL A 526 26.22 2.89 -18.01
CA VAL A 526 26.20 3.90 -19.08
C VAL A 526 24.88 4.64 -18.98
N GLY A 527 24.92 5.92 -18.75
CA GLY A 527 23.74 6.79 -18.72
C GLY A 527 23.05 6.83 -20.08
N SER A 528 21.83 7.36 -20.10
CA SER A 528 21.04 7.51 -21.33
C SER A 528 21.68 8.49 -22.36
N ASP A 529 22.59 9.32 -21.90
CA ASP A 529 23.42 10.26 -22.68
C ASP A 529 24.73 9.66 -23.19
N GLY A 530 25.02 8.40 -22.83
CA GLY A 530 26.25 7.68 -23.17
C GLY A 530 27.42 7.97 -22.24
N GLU A 531 27.25 8.76 -21.17
CA GLU A 531 28.27 8.99 -20.16
C GLU A 531 28.42 7.77 -19.24
N ASN A 532 29.66 7.51 -18.82
CA ASN A 532 29.95 6.47 -17.84
C ASN A 532 29.63 6.99 -16.44
N ILE A 533 28.68 6.34 -15.76
CA ILE A 533 28.34 6.62 -14.36
C ILE A 533 28.99 5.55 -13.49
N VAL A 534 29.80 5.97 -12.50
CA VAL A 534 30.42 5.08 -11.53
C VAL A 534 29.56 5.08 -10.28
N HIS A 535 29.01 3.93 -9.96
CA HIS A 535 28.27 3.72 -8.71
C HIS A 535 29.15 3.04 -7.69
N SER A 536 29.26 3.63 -6.50
CA SER A 536 29.93 3.04 -5.36
C SER A 536 28.94 2.20 -4.55
N VAL A 537 29.25 0.93 -4.31
CA VAL A 537 28.46 -0.02 -3.54
C VAL A 537 29.31 -0.56 -2.41
N GLY A 538 28.90 -0.28 -1.18
CA GLY A 538 29.67 -0.66 -0.01
C GLY A 538 28.80 -1.00 1.21
N THR A 539 29.42 -1.56 2.22
CA THR A 539 28.77 -2.00 3.45
C THR A 539 28.79 -0.95 4.56
N MET A 540 29.61 0.09 4.46
CA MET A 540 29.74 1.10 5.52
C MET A 540 28.63 2.15 5.50
N HIS A 541 28.28 2.66 4.33
CA HIS A 541 27.31 3.75 4.19
C HIS A 541 26.31 3.57 3.03
N GLY A 542 26.14 2.36 2.51
CA GLY A 542 25.21 2.09 1.41
C GLY A 542 25.69 2.61 0.05
N LEU A 543 24.78 3.26 -0.70
CA LEU A 543 25.09 3.84 -2.01
C LEU A 543 25.73 5.22 -1.87
N GLY A 544 26.79 5.46 -2.64
CA GLY A 544 27.36 6.79 -2.85
C GLY A 544 28.54 7.17 -1.97
N SER A 545 28.87 6.39 -0.93
CA SER A 545 30.09 6.66 -0.13
C SER A 545 31.28 5.86 -0.63
N ASP A 546 32.42 6.49 -0.71
CA ASP A 546 33.68 5.87 -1.13
C ASP A 546 34.63 5.70 0.07
N ASN A 547 34.85 4.45 0.46
CA ASN A 547 35.73 4.09 1.58
C ASN A 547 37.08 3.60 1.09
N ASP A 548 37.45 3.85 -0.15
CA ASP A 548 38.71 3.40 -0.74
C ASP A 548 39.94 3.98 0.01
N TRP A 549 39.77 5.13 0.67
CA TRP A 549 40.81 5.75 1.46
C TRP A 549 41.34 4.86 2.63
N LEU A 550 40.49 3.94 3.15
CA LEU A 550 40.92 2.98 4.18
C LEU A 550 41.93 1.95 3.66
N PHE A 551 42.00 1.76 2.35
CA PHE A 551 42.81 0.76 1.67
C PHE A 551 43.97 1.37 0.85
N MET A 552 44.11 2.70 0.89
CA MET A 552 45.14 3.40 0.11
C MET A 552 46.55 3.08 0.65
N ASN A 553 47.43 2.71 -0.25
CA ASN A 553 48.85 2.65 0.02
C ASN A 553 49.50 4.03 -0.12
N ASP A 554 50.80 4.14 0.24
CA ASP A 554 51.54 5.41 0.20
C ASP A 554 51.64 6.02 -1.22
N GLU A 555 51.67 5.22 -2.26
CA GLU A 555 51.72 5.66 -3.66
C GLU A 555 50.33 6.23 -4.10
N GLU A 556 49.27 5.52 -3.77
CA GLU A 556 47.93 5.98 -4.05
C GLU A 556 47.58 7.25 -3.29
N LEU A 557 48.01 7.37 -2.04
CA LEU A 557 47.85 8.58 -1.24
C LEU A 557 48.64 9.75 -1.81
N ALA A 558 49.88 9.53 -2.33
CA ALA A 558 50.65 10.55 -2.99
C ALA A 558 49.99 11.04 -4.29
N ASP A 559 49.41 10.12 -5.06
CA ASP A 559 48.64 10.48 -6.25
C ASP A 559 47.35 11.25 -5.90
N ALA A 560 46.61 10.81 -4.88
CA ALA A 560 45.47 11.55 -4.36
C ALA A 560 45.81 12.97 -3.90
N ARG A 561 46.91 13.14 -3.21
CA ARG A 561 47.42 14.47 -2.82
C ARG A 561 47.74 15.36 -4.02
N ALA A 562 48.30 14.80 -5.10
CA ALA A 562 48.56 15.56 -6.32
C ALA A 562 47.30 16.06 -7.01
N ARG A 563 46.21 15.30 -6.91
CA ARG A 563 44.89 15.64 -7.49
C ARG A 563 43.98 16.41 -6.56
N SER A 564 44.27 16.51 -5.27
CA SER A 564 43.36 17.04 -4.25
C SER A 564 42.87 18.49 -4.49
N ASN A 565 43.57 19.28 -5.29
CA ASN A 565 43.16 20.64 -5.65
C ASN A 565 42.10 20.71 -6.76
N GLU A 566 41.94 19.63 -7.52
CA GLU A 566 41.06 19.59 -8.69
C GLU A 566 39.95 18.54 -8.52
N ASP A 567 40.13 17.58 -7.64
CA ASP A 567 39.23 16.44 -7.42
C ASP A 567 38.78 16.37 -5.97
N TRP A 568 37.50 16.65 -5.74
CA TRP A 568 36.89 16.64 -4.40
C TRP A 568 37.03 15.26 -3.71
N SER A 569 36.88 14.17 -4.44
CA SER A 569 36.98 12.82 -3.85
C SER A 569 38.41 12.49 -3.42
N ALA A 570 39.41 12.97 -4.17
CA ALA A 570 40.82 12.86 -3.79
C ALA A 570 41.14 13.72 -2.57
N MET A 571 40.59 14.92 -2.48
CA MET A 571 40.73 15.81 -1.33
C MET A 571 40.14 15.17 -0.07
N GLU A 572 38.91 14.64 -0.15
CA GLU A 572 38.24 13.98 0.97
C GLU A 572 39.03 12.74 1.45
N ALA A 573 39.50 11.91 0.52
CA ALA A 573 40.31 10.75 0.85
C ALA A 573 41.62 11.14 1.60
N VAL A 574 42.36 12.18 1.13
CA VAL A 574 43.55 12.69 1.79
C VAL A 574 43.21 13.20 3.18
N GLN A 575 42.17 13.97 3.35
CA GLN A 575 41.70 14.49 4.64
C GLN A 575 41.40 13.36 5.64
N ASN A 576 40.69 12.35 5.21
CA ASN A 576 40.32 11.21 6.06
C ASN A 576 41.55 10.42 6.50
N VAL A 577 42.52 10.18 5.62
CA VAL A 577 43.78 9.49 5.98
C VAL A 577 44.63 10.35 6.91
N GLU A 578 44.75 11.66 6.67
CA GLU A 578 45.51 12.57 7.53
C GLU A 578 44.88 12.70 8.92
N TRP A 579 43.54 12.83 8.97
CA TRP A 579 42.77 12.80 10.21
C TRP A 579 43.00 11.52 11.00
N MET A 580 42.88 10.35 10.37
CA MET A 580 43.11 9.08 11.01
C MET A 580 44.53 8.97 11.59
N ASN A 581 45.54 9.36 10.81
CA ASN A 581 46.92 9.31 11.24
C ASN A 581 47.20 10.27 12.38
N LEU A 582 46.62 11.45 12.37
CA LEU A 582 46.74 12.44 13.42
C LEU A 582 46.19 11.89 14.74
N ILE A 583 44.99 11.33 14.75
CA ILE A 583 44.36 10.76 15.94
C ILE A 583 45.14 9.55 16.45
N ARG A 584 45.55 8.64 15.58
CA ARG A 584 46.41 7.50 15.96
C ARG A 584 47.69 7.96 16.69
N GLY A 585 48.34 9.00 16.16
CA GLY A 585 49.55 9.57 16.78
C GLY A 585 49.29 10.20 18.14
N GLN A 586 48.14 10.84 18.34
CA GLN A 586 47.80 11.51 19.61
C GLN A 586 47.39 10.54 20.70
N ILE A 587 46.59 9.55 20.36
CA ILE A 587 46.06 8.56 21.32
C ILE A 587 47.05 7.42 21.55
N GLY A 588 48.08 7.31 20.69
CA GLY A 588 49.11 6.29 20.80
C GLY A 588 48.67 4.88 20.43
N ILE A 589 47.70 4.77 19.49
CA ILE A 589 47.20 3.50 19.00
C ILE A 589 47.83 3.10 17.67
N ALA A 590 48.04 1.80 17.49
CA ALA A 590 48.56 1.23 16.24
C ALA A 590 47.49 0.78 15.27
N GLU A 591 46.32 0.48 15.76
CA GLU A 591 45.16 0.00 14.99
C GLU A 591 44.65 1.05 14.01
N THR A 592 44.02 0.60 12.94
CA THR A 592 43.29 1.46 11.99
C THR A 592 41.96 1.88 12.60
N ILE A 593 41.68 3.19 12.51
CA ILE A 593 40.40 3.76 12.95
C ILE A 593 39.43 3.67 11.78
N VAL A 594 38.38 2.89 11.92
CA VAL A 594 37.35 2.69 10.91
C VAL A 594 36.06 3.34 11.40
N PRO A 595 35.57 4.42 10.75
CA PRO A 595 34.32 5.07 11.12
C PRO A 595 33.15 4.12 10.91
N ILE A 596 32.34 3.95 11.94
CA ILE A 596 31.11 3.16 11.88
C ILE A 596 29.95 3.88 12.55
N THR A 597 28.75 3.46 12.27
CA THR A 597 27.59 3.88 13.03
C THR A 597 27.46 3.04 14.28
N VAL A 598 27.28 3.68 15.43
CA VAL A 598 26.89 3.01 16.66
C VAL A 598 25.50 3.52 17.03
N GLN A 599 24.59 2.60 17.23
CA GLN A 599 23.22 2.89 17.60
C GLN A 599 22.92 2.35 18.99
N VAL A 600 22.50 3.23 19.88
CA VAL A 600 22.06 2.83 21.21
C VAL A 600 20.54 2.78 21.19
N LEU A 601 19.99 1.59 21.41
CA LEU A 601 18.57 1.32 21.38
C LEU A 601 18.04 1.03 22.78
N ASP A 602 16.96 1.70 23.15
CA ASP A 602 16.16 1.38 24.33
C ASP A 602 14.87 0.69 23.87
N CYS A 603 14.99 -0.57 23.48
CA CYS A 603 13.89 -1.44 23.09
C CYS A 603 14.21 -2.88 23.51
N ASP A 604 13.24 -3.80 23.39
CA ASP A 604 13.52 -5.22 23.64
C ASP A 604 14.41 -5.80 22.52
N PRO A 605 15.68 -6.12 22.78
CA PRO A 605 16.57 -6.62 21.75
C PRO A 605 16.14 -7.96 21.17
N THR A 606 15.23 -8.69 21.82
CA THR A 606 14.69 -9.96 21.33
C THR A 606 13.81 -9.80 20.09
N GLU A 607 13.33 -8.60 19.79
CA GLU A 607 12.58 -8.28 18.57
C GLU A 607 13.42 -8.50 17.30
N PHE A 608 14.76 -8.44 17.40
CA PHE A 608 15.66 -8.67 16.27
C PHE A 608 15.97 -10.14 15.97
N ARG A 609 15.34 -11.10 16.65
CA ARG A 609 15.64 -12.54 16.47
C ARG A 609 15.48 -13.05 15.04
N GLU A 610 14.52 -12.53 14.29
CA GLU A 610 14.28 -12.94 12.91
C GLU A 610 15.38 -12.49 11.93
N TYR A 611 16.14 -11.47 12.29
CA TYR A 611 17.24 -10.93 11.49
C TYR A 611 18.61 -11.56 11.81
N VAL A 612 18.69 -12.42 12.82
CA VAL A 612 19.94 -13.04 13.24
C VAL A 612 20.46 -14.00 12.17
N THR A 613 21.66 -13.71 11.67
CA THR A 613 22.38 -14.55 10.71
C THR A 613 23.41 -15.45 11.37
N ASP A 614 24.00 -15.00 12.47
CA ASP A 614 24.97 -15.77 13.30
C ASP A 614 24.81 -15.40 14.78
N GLY A 615 24.97 -16.36 15.66
CA GLY A 615 24.94 -16.16 17.11
C GLY A 615 23.53 -16.21 17.72
N SER A 616 23.41 -15.58 18.90
CA SER A 616 22.15 -15.52 19.65
C SER A 616 22.09 -14.27 20.52
N ILE A 617 20.89 -13.70 20.65
CA ILE A 617 20.63 -12.52 21.44
C ILE A 617 20.44 -12.90 22.91
N ASN A 618 21.31 -12.36 23.79
CA ASN A 618 21.22 -12.49 25.24
C ASN A 618 21.08 -11.08 25.87
N PRO A 619 19.88 -10.68 26.31
CA PRO A 619 19.66 -9.36 26.86
C PRO A 619 20.55 -9.01 28.06
N GLU A 620 20.78 -9.95 28.96
CA GLU A 620 21.60 -9.71 30.18
C GLU A 620 23.06 -9.37 29.81
N LYS A 621 23.61 -10.02 28.78
CA LYS A 621 24.97 -9.75 28.32
C LYS A 621 25.07 -8.47 27.50
N LEU A 622 24.02 -8.10 26.81
CA LEU A 622 23.92 -6.81 26.12
C LEU A 622 23.85 -5.67 27.13
N ASP A 623 23.03 -5.79 28.17
CA ASP A 623 22.90 -4.79 29.23
C ASP A 623 24.16 -4.62 30.09
N SER A 624 24.98 -5.68 30.22
CA SER A 624 26.29 -5.60 30.90
C SER A 624 27.44 -5.05 30.03
N GLY A 625 27.21 -4.83 28.73
CA GLY A 625 28.25 -4.43 27.78
C GLY A 625 29.22 -5.55 27.39
N GLU A 626 29.05 -6.79 27.92
CA GLU A 626 29.88 -7.93 27.56
C GLU A 626 29.72 -8.27 26.07
N GLN A 627 28.54 -8.08 25.55
CA GLN A 627 28.20 -8.36 24.15
C GLN A 627 27.45 -7.19 23.49
N VAL A 628 27.55 -7.12 22.16
CA VAL A 628 26.85 -6.16 21.31
C VAL A 628 26.23 -6.90 20.14
N LEU A 629 25.20 -6.30 19.52
CA LEU A 629 24.72 -6.77 18.23
C LEU A 629 25.45 -6.03 17.12
N VAL A 630 25.69 -6.69 16.01
CA VAL A 630 26.31 -6.08 14.84
C VAL A 630 25.39 -6.28 13.64
N TYR A 631 24.86 -5.21 13.11
CA TYR A 631 24.23 -5.27 11.79
C TYR A 631 25.34 -5.24 10.73
N ALA A 632 25.46 -6.34 10.02
CA ALA A 632 26.41 -6.51 8.93
C ALA A 632 25.64 -6.84 7.65
N PRO A 633 25.33 -5.84 6.80
CA PRO A 633 24.49 -6.04 5.65
C PRO A 633 25.12 -6.97 4.61
N ASN A 634 24.36 -7.96 4.18
CA ASN A 634 24.65 -8.66 2.94
C ASN A 634 23.91 -7.94 1.83
N LEU A 635 24.60 -7.55 0.78
CA LEU A 635 24.02 -6.81 -0.32
C LEU A 635 24.48 -7.33 -1.68
N CYS A 636 23.63 -7.20 -2.67
CA CYS A 636 23.94 -7.51 -4.04
C CYS A 636 23.46 -6.39 -4.95
N ALA A 637 24.20 -6.14 -6.00
CA ALA A 637 23.89 -5.08 -6.94
C ALA A 637 23.98 -5.59 -8.38
N ARG A 638 23.11 -5.07 -9.24
CA ARG A 638 23.12 -5.36 -10.66
C ARG A 638 22.73 -4.14 -11.49
N LYS A 639 23.29 -4.09 -12.68
CA LYS A 639 22.91 -3.11 -13.69
C LYS A 639 21.51 -3.41 -14.21
N THR A 640 20.77 -2.36 -14.49
CA THR A 640 19.50 -2.50 -15.21
C THR A 640 19.73 -2.32 -16.71
N GLU A 641 18.84 -2.85 -17.54
CA GLU A 641 18.86 -2.66 -18.99
C GLU A 641 18.85 -1.18 -19.42
N ASN A 642 18.37 -0.30 -18.54
CA ASN A 642 18.25 1.13 -18.78
C ASN A 642 19.44 1.95 -18.21
N GLY A 643 20.54 1.32 -17.83
CA GLY A 643 21.74 1.99 -17.31
C GLY A 643 21.65 2.41 -15.83
N GLY A 644 20.62 2.03 -15.10
CA GLY A 644 20.51 2.23 -13.65
C GLY A 644 21.17 1.10 -12.86
N LEU A 645 21.22 1.25 -11.52
CA LEU A 645 21.66 0.24 -10.58
C LEU A 645 20.50 -0.18 -9.68
N VAL A 646 20.35 -1.48 -9.45
CA VAL A 646 19.45 -2.03 -8.43
C VAL A 646 20.30 -2.68 -7.36
N MET A 647 20.06 -2.32 -6.10
CA MET A 647 20.68 -2.91 -4.94
C MET A 647 19.61 -3.62 -4.10
N GLU A 648 19.89 -4.84 -3.67
CA GLU A 648 19.01 -5.60 -2.79
C GLU A 648 19.81 -6.11 -1.58
N TYR A 649 19.21 -5.99 -0.39
CA TYR A 649 19.74 -6.61 0.82
C TYR A 649 19.17 -8.03 0.94
N PHE A 650 19.97 -8.95 1.47
CA PHE A 650 19.54 -10.34 1.68
C PHE A 650 20.05 -10.90 3.02
N THR A 651 19.31 -11.84 3.57
CA THR A 651 19.71 -12.54 4.80
C THR A 651 20.43 -13.85 4.46
N ARG A 652 19.96 -14.58 3.44
CA ARG A 652 20.49 -15.87 3.04
C ARG A 652 20.78 -15.93 1.53
N MET A 653 21.82 -16.61 1.15
CA MET A 653 22.23 -16.77 -0.26
C MET A 653 21.17 -17.43 -1.17
N ASP A 654 20.23 -18.20 -0.60
CA ASP A 654 19.14 -18.80 -1.37
C ASP A 654 18.09 -17.78 -1.83
N GLU A 655 18.02 -16.63 -1.18
CA GLU A 655 17.11 -15.54 -1.56
C GLU A 655 17.49 -14.89 -2.90
N ILE A 656 18.77 -14.94 -3.29
CA ILE A 656 19.31 -14.25 -4.47
C ILE A 656 19.80 -15.17 -5.59
N LYS A 657 19.69 -16.52 -5.42
CA LYS A 657 20.26 -17.53 -6.35
C LYS A 657 19.69 -17.53 -7.76
N ASP A 658 18.46 -17.04 -7.96
CA ASP A 658 17.76 -17.13 -9.24
C ASP A 658 17.99 -15.96 -10.17
N ARG A 659 18.93 -15.06 -9.85
CA ARG A 659 19.23 -13.85 -10.61
C ARG A 659 20.73 -13.70 -10.83
N GLU A 660 21.11 -13.13 -11.96
CA GLU A 660 22.49 -12.71 -12.22
C GLU A 660 22.75 -11.37 -11.52
N TRP A 661 23.85 -11.30 -10.77
CA TRP A 661 24.31 -10.13 -10.03
C TRP A 661 25.69 -9.72 -10.51
N ASP A 662 25.92 -8.41 -10.72
CA ASP A 662 27.22 -7.87 -11.08
C ASP A 662 28.17 -7.89 -9.87
N THR A 663 27.64 -7.70 -8.67
CA THR A 663 28.39 -7.71 -7.42
C THR A 663 27.55 -8.35 -6.30
N ILE A 664 28.22 -9.15 -5.48
CA ILE A 664 27.65 -9.70 -4.24
C ILE A 664 28.66 -9.43 -3.13
N ILE A 665 28.21 -8.75 -2.08
CA ILE A 665 29.00 -8.49 -0.87
C ILE A 665 28.31 -9.24 0.27
N GLN A 666 29.01 -10.19 0.86
CA GLN A 666 28.51 -10.99 1.96
C GLN A 666 29.40 -10.82 3.17
N ASN A 667 28.80 -10.74 4.36
CA ASN A 667 29.57 -10.71 5.60
C ASN A 667 30.36 -12.02 5.79
N ASP A 668 31.68 -11.89 5.74
CA ASP A 668 32.64 -12.95 6.01
C ASP A 668 33.51 -12.64 7.23
N TYR A 669 33.37 -11.45 7.78
CA TYR A 669 34.20 -10.92 8.87
C TYR A 669 33.52 -11.06 10.25
N PHE A 670 32.34 -10.47 10.45
CA PHE A 670 31.67 -10.48 11.74
C PHE A 670 31.10 -11.85 12.10
N LYS A 671 31.50 -12.36 13.27
CA LYS A 671 31.06 -13.67 13.80
C LYS A 671 30.78 -13.59 15.28
N GLN A 672 29.89 -14.42 15.78
CA GLN A 672 29.62 -14.55 17.22
C GLN A 672 30.93 -14.80 18.02
N GLY A 673 31.06 -14.09 19.14
CA GLY A 673 32.18 -14.20 20.04
C GLY A 673 33.44 -13.44 19.62
N GLN A 674 33.46 -12.81 18.44
CA GLN A 674 34.56 -11.97 17.99
C GLN A 674 34.72 -10.76 18.90
N GLN A 675 35.98 -10.44 19.29
CA GLN A 675 36.27 -9.21 20.03
C GLN A 675 36.19 -8.00 19.13
N LEU A 676 35.55 -6.96 19.64
CA LEU A 676 35.48 -5.63 19.04
C LEU A 676 35.99 -4.59 20.00
N SER A 677 36.75 -3.61 19.49
CA SER A 677 37.18 -2.44 20.23
C SER A 677 36.58 -1.21 19.61
N LEU A 678 35.72 -0.53 20.35
CA LEU A 678 35.10 0.74 19.96
C LEU A 678 35.96 1.89 20.50
N LEU A 679 36.08 2.93 19.70
CA LEU A 679 36.73 4.19 20.06
C LEU A 679 35.74 5.33 19.94
N GLU A 680 35.36 5.89 21.06
CA GLU A 680 34.63 7.15 21.10
C GLU A 680 35.57 8.30 21.27
N LEU A 681 35.48 9.32 20.41
CA LEU A 681 36.24 10.54 20.51
C LEU A 681 35.36 11.60 21.19
N THR A 682 35.77 12.04 22.38
CA THR A 682 35.07 13.08 23.12
C THR A 682 35.77 14.39 22.93
N GLY A 683 35.15 15.32 22.22
CA GLY A 683 35.77 16.59 21.85
C GLY A 683 35.50 17.74 22.83
N ARG A 684 35.93 18.91 22.45
CA ARG A 684 35.73 20.22 23.14
C ARG A 684 34.23 20.58 23.26
N LYS A 685 33.94 21.54 24.14
CA LYS A 685 32.60 22.16 24.22
C LYS A 685 32.24 22.82 22.90
N ALA A 686 30.93 22.78 22.56
CA ALA A 686 30.41 23.34 21.29
C ALA A 686 30.82 24.82 21.07
N ASP A 687 30.94 25.61 22.14
CA ASP A 687 31.34 27.03 22.12
C ASP A 687 32.80 27.26 21.73
N GLU A 688 33.62 26.22 21.71
CA GLU A 688 35.06 26.26 21.40
C GLU A 688 35.36 25.81 19.97
N VAL A 689 34.33 25.41 19.21
CA VAL A 689 34.46 24.93 17.82
C VAL A 689 34.34 26.11 16.86
N PRO A 690 35.38 26.41 16.03
CA PRO A 690 35.27 27.47 15.03
C PRO A 690 34.24 27.10 13.96
N MET A 691 33.31 28.01 13.67
CA MET A 691 32.27 27.86 12.66
C MET A 691 32.76 27.85 11.21
N THR A 692 34.04 28.11 10.94
CA THR A 692 34.59 28.15 9.58
C THR A 692 35.70 27.13 9.41
N TYR A 693 35.46 26.19 8.52
CA TYR A 693 36.46 25.22 8.05
C TYR A 693 37.46 25.92 7.10
N GLU A 694 38.50 26.60 7.64
CA GLU A 694 39.68 26.88 6.86
C GLU A 694 40.69 25.74 7.05
N ILE A 695 41.01 25.06 5.97
CA ILE A 695 41.99 24.00 5.90
C ILE A 695 43.36 24.60 6.11
N GLY A 696 43.87 24.64 7.37
CA GLY A 696 45.14 25.20 7.76
C GLY A 696 45.67 24.65 9.08
N SER A 697 46.77 25.21 9.55
CA SER A 697 47.53 24.78 10.73
C SER A 697 46.73 24.69 12.05
N GLU A 698 45.60 25.35 12.13
CA GLU A 698 44.71 25.37 13.31
C GLU A 698 44.03 24.02 13.59
N TRP A 699 43.86 23.18 12.59
CA TRP A 699 43.31 21.83 12.72
C TRP A 699 44.13 20.95 13.67
N LYS A 700 45.44 21.04 13.61
CA LYS A 700 46.34 20.24 14.43
C LYS A 700 46.23 20.56 15.92
N ASP A 701 46.09 21.85 16.26
CA ASP A 701 45.99 22.29 17.64
C ASP A 701 44.63 21.90 18.27
N TRP A 702 43.59 21.84 17.45
CA TRP A 702 42.25 21.48 17.85
C TRP A 702 42.15 20.00 18.22
N TYR A 703 42.74 19.12 17.42
CA TYR A 703 42.80 17.68 17.72
C TYR A 703 43.72 17.34 18.90
N GLN A 704 44.65 18.19 19.29
CA GLN A 704 45.54 17.98 20.43
C GLN A 704 44.86 17.95 21.80
N SER A 705 43.59 18.34 21.89
CA SER A 705 42.81 18.38 23.14
C SER A 705 41.70 17.35 23.21
N MET A 706 41.74 16.31 22.39
CA MET A 706 40.72 15.26 22.39
C MET A 706 40.92 14.24 23.48
N ASP A 707 39.84 13.93 24.18
CA ASP A 707 39.74 12.75 25.02
C ASP A 707 39.16 11.59 24.21
N SER A 708 39.51 10.39 24.60
CA SER A 708 38.97 9.19 23.95
C SER A 708 38.56 8.15 24.98
N VAL A 709 37.52 7.44 24.70
CA VAL A 709 37.08 6.28 25.46
C VAL A 709 37.21 5.04 24.57
N ARG A 710 38.03 4.07 25.05
CA ARG A 710 38.12 2.75 24.41
C ARG A 710 37.21 1.79 25.14
N ALA A 711 36.32 1.13 24.41
CA ALA A 711 35.39 0.14 24.94
C ALA A 711 35.60 -1.21 24.22
N ASP A 712 36.03 -2.22 24.98
CA ASP A 712 36.25 -3.57 24.47
C ASP A 712 35.00 -4.43 24.78
N THR A 713 34.46 -5.08 23.75
CA THR A 713 33.25 -5.89 23.83
C THR A 713 33.34 -7.09 22.88
N LYS A 714 32.31 -7.91 22.82
CA LYS A 714 32.21 -9.07 21.90
C LYS A 714 30.91 -9.05 21.10
N VAL A 715 30.98 -9.59 19.90
CA VAL A 715 29.79 -9.83 19.09
C VAL A 715 28.93 -10.91 19.73
N GLY A 716 27.72 -10.59 20.14
CA GLY A 716 26.72 -11.53 20.66
C GLY A 716 25.93 -12.17 19.53
N ALA A 717 25.43 -11.37 18.61
CA ALA A 717 24.78 -11.83 17.39
C ALA A 717 25.07 -10.87 16.23
N VAL A 718 25.07 -11.44 15.02
CA VAL A 718 25.15 -10.70 13.76
C VAL A 718 23.76 -10.65 13.14
N LEU A 719 23.36 -9.45 12.75
CA LEU A 719 22.08 -9.20 12.08
C LEU A 719 22.33 -8.93 10.60
N GLY A 720 21.38 -9.33 9.76
CA GLY A 720 21.42 -9.11 8.31
C GLY A 720 20.01 -8.87 7.75
N GLY A 721 19.90 -8.73 6.44
CA GLY A 721 18.64 -8.48 5.75
C GLY A 721 18.43 -7.01 5.40
N SER A 722 17.19 -6.57 5.40
CA SER A 722 16.82 -5.18 5.05
C SER A 722 17.51 -4.16 5.94
N ALA A 723 17.80 -2.98 5.40
CA ALA A 723 18.29 -1.83 6.16
C ALA A 723 17.28 -1.30 7.20
N HIS A 724 16.02 -1.73 7.13
CA HIS A 724 14.99 -1.41 8.12
C HIS A 724 14.71 -2.61 9.00
N LEU A 725 15.05 -2.51 10.26
CA LEU A 725 14.78 -3.51 11.28
C LEU A 725 13.79 -2.92 12.30
N ASN A 726 12.58 -3.46 12.35
CA ASN A 726 11.52 -3.04 13.28
C ASN A 726 11.27 -1.51 13.30
N GLY A 727 11.28 -0.87 12.13
CA GLY A 727 11.08 0.58 12.00
C GLY A 727 12.35 1.42 12.19
N ILE A 728 13.46 0.82 12.60
CA ILE A 728 14.74 1.50 12.77
C ILE A 728 15.55 1.38 11.47
N TYR A 729 15.96 2.52 10.93
CA TYR A 729 16.81 2.56 9.75
C TYR A 729 18.29 2.37 10.13
N LEU A 730 18.95 1.38 9.52
CA LEU A 730 20.36 1.08 9.70
C LEU A 730 21.13 1.40 8.42
N ASN A 731 22.01 2.37 8.48
CA ASN A 731 22.79 2.78 7.33
C ASN A 731 24.20 2.16 7.38
N GLY A 732 24.37 1.06 6.64
CA GLY A 732 25.66 0.35 6.59
C GLY A 732 25.93 -0.47 7.85
N ILE A 733 27.21 -0.80 8.06
CA ILE A 733 27.65 -1.54 9.25
C ILE A 733 27.33 -0.75 10.49
N THR A 734 26.54 -1.33 11.38
CA THR A 734 26.10 -0.65 12.62
C THR A 734 26.31 -1.56 13.82
N VAL A 735 26.98 -1.04 14.83
CA VAL A 735 27.04 -1.68 16.15
C VAL A 735 25.85 -1.21 16.97
N ILE A 736 25.06 -2.16 17.48
CA ILE A 736 23.86 -1.88 18.25
C ILE A 736 24.10 -2.25 19.71
N LEU A 737 23.86 -1.29 20.57
CA LEU A 737 24.01 -1.36 22.02
C LEU A 737 22.67 -1.12 22.70
N THR A 738 22.46 -1.70 23.87
CA THR A 738 21.42 -1.22 24.78
C THR A 738 21.92 0.02 25.55
N ASP A 739 20.98 0.84 26.04
CA ASP A 739 21.33 2.03 26.84
C ASP A 739 22.19 1.67 28.07
N ARG A 740 21.85 0.57 28.74
CA ARG A 740 22.64 0.06 29.87
C ARG A 740 24.01 -0.48 29.46
N GLY A 741 24.05 -1.20 28.32
CA GLY A 741 25.29 -1.73 27.80
C GLY A 741 26.29 -0.63 27.40
N ALA A 742 25.79 0.44 26.80
CA ALA A 742 26.61 1.59 26.44
C ALA A 742 27.15 2.30 27.70
N GLN A 743 26.33 2.47 28.73
CA GLN A 743 26.80 3.01 30.02
C GLN A 743 27.80 2.11 30.71
N ALA A 744 27.58 0.78 30.69
CA ALA A 744 28.53 -0.18 31.26
C ALA A 744 29.89 -0.17 30.55
N LEU A 745 29.92 0.16 29.28
CA LEU A 745 31.12 0.36 28.48
C LEU A 745 31.80 1.75 28.70
N GLY A 746 31.14 2.65 29.47
CA GLY A 746 31.70 3.97 29.76
C GLY A 746 31.53 4.99 28.61
N LEU A 747 30.69 4.67 27.61
CA LEU A 747 30.41 5.56 26.49
C LEU A 747 29.57 6.74 26.95
N LYS A 748 29.85 7.94 26.43
CA LYS A 748 29.11 9.16 26.74
C LYS A 748 27.95 9.32 25.77
N LEU A 749 26.77 9.08 26.27
CA LEU A 749 25.55 9.12 25.43
C LEU A 749 25.05 10.57 25.28
N PRO A 750 24.86 11.05 24.06
CA PRO A 750 24.14 12.29 23.80
C PRO A 750 22.65 12.15 24.10
N ASN A 751 21.88 13.20 23.91
CA ASN A 751 20.42 13.11 23.96
C ASN A 751 19.94 12.12 22.89
N PRO A 752 18.82 11.41 23.12
CA PRO A 752 18.24 10.55 22.10
C PRO A 752 17.95 11.33 20.83
N SER A 753 18.27 10.73 19.71
CA SER A 753 17.99 11.32 18.41
C SER A 753 16.51 11.17 18.02
N TYR A 754 15.91 10.08 18.47
CA TYR A 754 14.54 9.73 18.14
C TYR A 754 13.89 8.92 19.26
N VAL A 755 12.66 9.26 19.63
CA VAL A 755 11.89 8.56 20.68
C VAL A 755 10.47 8.37 20.21
N GLU A 756 9.97 7.16 20.29
CA GLU A 756 8.58 6.79 20.03
C GLU A 756 7.88 6.36 21.32
N VAL A 757 6.74 6.94 21.59
CA VAL A 757 5.91 6.59 22.75
C VAL A 757 4.59 6.01 22.24
N PHE A 758 4.35 4.76 22.57
CA PHE A 758 3.13 4.04 22.20
C PHE A 758 2.15 4.09 23.36
N CYS A 759 0.94 4.52 23.10
CA CYS A 759 -0.09 4.68 24.10
C CYS A 759 -1.31 3.82 23.81
N SER A 760 -2.06 3.51 24.86
CA SER A 760 -3.40 2.96 24.74
C SER A 760 -4.30 3.97 24.02
N ARG A 761 -5.01 3.53 23.00
CA ARG A 761 -5.91 4.38 22.21
C ARG A 761 -7.17 4.82 22.94
N LYS A 762 -7.35 4.34 24.19
CA LYS A 762 -8.45 4.69 25.09
C LYS A 762 -8.03 5.70 26.16
N LEU A 763 -6.97 6.46 25.92
CA LEU A 763 -6.57 7.54 26.83
C LEU A 763 -7.72 8.53 27.03
N THR A 764 -7.85 9.00 28.26
CA THR A 764 -8.70 10.15 28.57
C THR A 764 -7.98 11.44 28.18
N GLU A 765 -8.72 12.52 27.98
CA GLU A 765 -8.14 13.84 27.68
C GLU A 765 -7.15 14.31 28.75
N ASP A 766 -7.42 14.02 30.02
CA ASP A 766 -6.51 14.36 31.13
C ASP A 766 -5.19 13.55 31.06
N GLN A 767 -5.26 12.26 30.70
CA GLN A 767 -4.07 11.40 30.56
C GLN A 767 -3.24 11.83 29.36
N GLU A 768 -3.90 12.16 28.24
CA GLU A 768 -3.25 12.66 27.05
C GLU A 768 -2.52 13.97 27.34
N ALA A 769 -3.19 14.95 27.94
CA ALA A 769 -2.60 16.22 28.31
C ALA A 769 -1.44 16.06 29.32
N PHE A 770 -1.54 15.10 30.24
CA PHE A 770 -0.46 14.80 31.19
C PHE A 770 0.78 14.29 30.46
N ILE A 771 0.61 13.28 29.58
CA ILE A 771 1.72 12.70 28.83
C ILE A 771 2.35 13.76 27.92
N ASP A 772 1.54 14.50 27.17
CA ASP A 772 1.99 15.55 26.27
C ASP A 772 2.82 16.62 27.02
N ASN A 773 2.33 17.09 28.17
CA ASN A 773 3.06 18.04 29.01
C ASN A 773 4.40 17.50 29.51
N GLN A 774 4.45 16.22 29.94
CA GLN A 774 5.70 15.60 30.41
C GLN A 774 6.71 15.47 29.27
N LEU A 775 6.26 15.01 28.08
CA LEU A 775 7.12 14.88 26.91
C LEU A 775 7.64 16.25 26.44
N ASN A 776 6.80 17.27 26.42
CA ASN A 776 7.22 18.62 26.05
C ASN A 776 8.24 19.21 27.05
N GLN A 777 8.13 18.92 28.36
CA GLN A 777 9.14 19.35 29.34
C GLN A 777 10.49 18.66 29.10
N ILE A 778 10.48 17.35 28.81
CA ILE A 778 11.70 16.59 28.49
C ILE A 778 12.31 17.10 27.17
N ALA A 779 11.47 17.29 26.15
CA ALA A 779 11.89 17.73 24.84
C ALA A 779 12.50 19.14 24.86
N THR A 780 11.92 20.07 25.61
CA THR A 780 12.45 21.44 25.73
C THR A 780 13.85 21.45 26.30
N ARG A 781 14.11 20.63 27.34
CA ARG A 781 15.47 20.48 27.92
C ARG A 781 16.44 19.78 26.97
N GLY A 782 15.95 18.82 26.19
CA GLY A 782 16.74 18.01 25.26
C GLY A 782 16.93 18.61 23.89
N PHE A 783 16.45 19.81 23.64
CA PHE A 783 16.43 20.44 22.29
C PHE A 783 15.73 19.54 21.25
N MET A 784 14.69 18.82 21.69
CA MET A 784 13.89 17.95 20.84
C MET A 784 12.53 18.60 20.52
N THR A 785 11.89 18.13 19.47
CA THR A 785 10.52 18.48 19.13
C THR A 785 9.58 17.32 19.45
N VAL A 786 8.37 17.60 19.92
CA VAL A 786 7.33 16.60 20.19
C VAL A 786 6.26 16.71 19.12
N ASP A 787 5.95 15.60 18.49
CA ASP A 787 4.81 15.47 17.59
C ASP A 787 3.75 14.55 18.21
N ASN A 788 2.56 15.10 18.45
CA ASN A 788 1.43 14.34 19.00
C ASN A 788 0.64 13.72 17.83
N GLN A 789 0.84 12.44 17.61
CA GLN A 789 0.17 11.68 16.57
C GLN A 789 -1.05 10.88 17.07
N LEU A 790 -1.48 11.07 18.31
CA LEU A 790 -2.54 10.25 18.90
C LEU A 790 -3.86 10.34 18.13
N GLU A 791 -4.26 11.51 17.67
CA GLU A 791 -5.46 11.67 16.83
C GLU A 791 -5.29 10.99 15.47
N ALA A 792 -4.13 11.13 14.84
CA ALA A 792 -3.81 10.44 13.59
C ALA A 792 -3.85 8.91 13.78
N ALA A 793 -3.28 8.41 14.86
CA ALA A 793 -3.31 7.00 15.23
C ALA A 793 -4.73 6.49 15.50
N ARG A 794 -5.56 7.27 16.22
CA ARG A 794 -7.01 6.95 16.44
C ARG A 794 -7.78 6.92 15.13
N THR A 795 -7.55 7.90 14.27
CA THR A 795 -8.18 7.99 12.95
C THR A 795 -7.76 6.82 12.06
N LYS A 796 -6.48 6.46 12.06
CA LYS A 796 -5.94 5.31 11.32
C LYS A 796 -6.58 4.00 11.78
N GLN A 797 -6.72 3.79 13.09
CA GLN A 797 -7.40 2.61 13.64
C GLN A 797 -8.89 2.57 13.29
N ALA A 798 -9.60 3.69 13.47
CA ALA A 798 -11.01 3.78 13.09
C ALA A 798 -11.22 3.51 11.61
N ARG A 799 -10.32 4.01 10.76
CA ARG A 799 -10.27 3.73 9.32
C ARG A 799 -10.06 2.25 9.04
N LYS A 800 -9.10 1.60 9.70
CA LYS A 800 -8.81 0.17 9.56
C LYS A 800 -10.02 -0.69 9.95
N VAL A 801 -10.64 -0.41 11.09
CA VAL A 801 -11.85 -1.13 11.55
C VAL A 801 -12.99 -0.95 10.53
N ARG A 802 -13.20 0.26 10.04
CA ARG A 802 -14.20 0.59 9.02
C ARG A 802 -13.94 -0.14 7.69
N GLU A 803 -12.69 -0.19 7.26
CA GLU A 803 -12.26 -0.91 6.04
C GLU A 803 -12.54 -2.42 6.17
N ILE A 804 -12.15 -3.04 7.28
CA ILE A 804 -12.45 -4.44 7.57
C ILE A 804 -13.97 -4.69 7.58
N ALA A 805 -14.76 -3.81 8.19
CA ALA A 805 -16.21 -3.94 8.25
C ALA A 805 -16.84 -3.86 6.85
N ILE A 806 -16.42 -2.92 6.01
CA ILE A 806 -16.93 -2.75 4.64
C ILE A 806 -16.55 -3.95 3.77
N LEU A 807 -15.28 -4.37 3.79
CA LEU A 807 -14.83 -5.53 3.01
C LEU A 807 -15.54 -6.81 3.47
N SER A 808 -15.70 -7.01 4.78
CA SER A 808 -16.45 -8.14 5.33
C SER A 808 -17.93 -8.10 4.92
N GLY A 809 -18.56 -6.93 4.94
CA GLY A 809 -19.91 -6.71 4.43
C GLY A 809 -20.04 -7.03 2.94
N MET A 810 -19.07 -6.64 2.14
CA MET A 810 -19.00 -6.96 0.71
C MET A 810 -18.84 -8.46 0.47
N ILE A 811 -17.95 -9.13 1.21
CA ILE A 811 -17.78 -10.58 1.16
C ILE A 811 -19.13 -11.27 1.40
N LEU A 812 -19.82 -10.87 2.46
CA LEU A 812 -21.12 -11.45 2.83
C LEU A 812 -22.18 -11.20 1.78
N LEU A 813 -22.25 -10.00 1.22
CA LEU A 813 -23.17 -9.64 0.14
C LEU A 813 -22.91 -10.47 -1.11
N PHE A 814 -21.65 -10.55 -1.56
CA PHE A 814 -21.28 -11.30 -2.76
C PHE A 814 -21.52 -12.80 -2.59
N PHE A 815 -21.19 -13.34 -1.42
CA PHE A 815 -21.46 -14.73 -1.09
C PHE A 815 -22.97 -15.01 -1.11
N ALA A 816 -23.77 -14.17 -0.46
CA ALA A 816 -25.22 -14.32 -0.41
C ALA A 816 -25.87 -14.27 -1.81
N VAL A 817 -25.47 -13.29 -2.64
CA VAL A 817 -25.95 -13.17 -4.04
C VAL A 817 -25.58 -14.40 -4.85
N SER A 818 -24.35 -14.87 -4.73
CA SER A 818 -23.87 -16.04 -5.46
C SER A 818 -24.58 -17.33 -5.03
N VAL A 819 -24.75 -17.55 -3.72
CA VAL A 819 -25.53 -18.66 -3.17
C VAL A 819 -26.99 -18.61 -3.65
N PHE A 820 -27.59 -17.42 -3.64
CA PHE A 820 -28.96 -17.25 -4.15
C PHE A 820 -29.05 -17.65 -5.64
N MET A 821 -28.08 -17.26 -6.47
CA MET A 821 -28.04 -17.63 -7.87
C MET A 821 -27.93 -19.17 -8.06
N GLN A 822 -27.11 -19.81 -7.24
CA GLN A 822 -26.93 -21.28 -7.29
C GLN A 822 -28.19 -22.03 -6.83
N VAL A 823 -28.79 -21.62 -5.71
CA VAL A 823 -30.04 -22.23 -5.20
C VAL A 823 -31.17 -22.07 -6.20
N THR A 824 -31.28 -20.91 -6.85
CA THR A 824 -32.29 -20.69 -7.91
C THR A 824 -31.95 -21.49 -9.15
N GLY A 825 -30.69 -21.68 -9.51
CA GLY A 825 -30.25 -22.58 -10.60
C GLY A 825 -30.66 -24.03 -10.39
N VAL A 826 -30.37 -24.59 -9.23
CA VAL A 826 -30.75 -25.96 -8.86
C VAL A 826 -32.27 -26.09 -8.75
N SER A 827 -32.97 -25.10 -8.19
CA SER A 827 -34.45 -25.10 -8.11
C SER A 827 -35.11 -25.10 -9.49
N ARG A 828 -34.49 -24.41 -10.47
CA ARG A 828 -34.97 -24.45 -11.88
C ARG A 828 -34.77 -25.82 -12.51
N GLN A 829 -33.66 -26.47 -12.21
CA GLN A 829 -33.35 -27.81 -12.69
C GLN A 829 -34.38 -28.83 -12.22
N ILE A 830 -34.74 -28.80 -10.91
CA ILE A 830 -35.85 -29.65 -10.39
C ILE A 830 -37.14 -29.42 -11.11
N ARG A 831 -37.46 -28.16 -11.44
CA ARG A 831 -38.66 -27.81 -12.15
C ARG A 831 -38.62 -28.27 -13.62
N SER A 832 -37.44 -28.29 -14.29
CA SER A 832 -37.38 -28.84 -15.66
C SER A 832 -37.52 -30.36 -15.69
N ASP A 833 -37.27 -31.04 -14.57
CA ASP A 833 -37.28 -32.47 -14.44
C ASP A 833 -38.59 -33.02 -13.81
N THR A 834 -39.69 -32.19 -13.75
CA THR A 834 -40.96 -32.53 -13.09
C THR A 834 -41.54 -33.85 -13.63
N ARG A 835 -41.50 -34.06 -14.96
CA ARG A 835 -41.98 -35.30 -15.61
C ARG A 835 -41.17 -36.52 -15.16
N MET A 836 -39.80 -36.41 -15.13
CA MET A 836 -38.95 -37.48 -14.64
C MET A 836 -39.21 -37.78 -13.16
N ILE A 837 -39.44 -36.75 -12.36
CA ILE A 837 -39.80 -36.89 -10.94
C ILE A 837 -41.18 -37.62 -10.82
N GLY A 838 -42.14 -37.22 -11.65
CA GLY A 838 -43.46 -37.91 -11.73
C GLY A 838 -43.32 -39.38 -12.05
N THR A 839 -42.55 -39.75 -13.08
CA THR A 839 -42.33 -41.18 -13.43
C THR A 839 -41.59 -41.96 -12.34
N LEU A 840 -40.57 -41.36 -11.67
CA LEU A 840 -39.89 -42.02 -10.55
C LEU A 840 -40.84 -42.25 -9.35
N ARG A 841 -41.73 -41.30 -9.08
CA ARG A 841 -42.77 -41.44 -8.06
C ARG A 841 -43.81 -42.54 -8.42
N ALA A 842 -44.20 -42.63 -9.69
CA ALA A 842 -45.08 -43.69 -10.17
C ALA A 842 -44.50 -45.11 -10.00
N VAL A 843 -43.15 -45.23 -10.06
CA VAL A 843 -42.40 -46.49 -9.82
C VAL A 843 -42.13 -46.68 -8.32
N GLY A 844 -42.58 -45.77 -7.43
CA GLY A 844 -42.49 -45.97 -5.99
C GLY A 844 -41.30 -45.24 -5.31
N ALA A 845 -40.58 -44.29 -5.98
CA ALA A 845 -39.51 -43.53 -5.35
C ALA A 845 -40.06 -42.60 -4.26
N ASP A 846 -39.54 -42.72 -3.04
CA ASP A 846 -39.88 -41.88 -1.91
C ASP A 846 -39.16 -40.52 -1.97
N LEU A 847 -39.63 -39.58 -1.15
CA LEU A 847 -39.08 -38.21 -1.12
C LEU A 847 -37.58 -38.24 -0.72
N LYS A 848 -37.17 -39.14 0.14
CA LYS A 848 -35.76 -39.23 0.59
C LYS A 848 -34.84 -39.62 -0.56
N THR A 849 -35.23 -40.61 -1.36
CA THR A 849 -34.52 -41.05 -2.57
C THR A 849 -34.47 -39.94 -3.62
N LEU A 850 -35.56 -39.22 -3.82
CA LEU A 850 -35.56 -38.07 -4.73
C LEU A 850 -34.64 -36.95 -4.28
N VAL A 851 -34.63 -36.61 -3.00
CA VAL A 851 -33.67 -35.61 -2.44
C VAL A 851 -32.24 -36.11 -2.60
N GLY A 852 -31.95 -37.38 -2.38
CA GLY A 852 -30.64 -38.00 -2.58
C GLY A 852 -30.13 -37.85 -4.02
N CYS A 853 -30.99 -38.07 -5.02
CA CYS A 853 -30.65 -37.96 -6.44
C CYS A 853 -30.20 -36.54 -6.86
N TYR A 854 -30.68 -35.49 -6.18
CA TYR A 854 -30.28 -34.11 -6.45
C TYR A 854 -29.21 -33.60 -5.51
N ARG A 855 -29.17 -34.05 -4.26
CA ARG A 855 -28.19 -33.66 -3.24
C ARG A 855 -26.77 -34.09 -3.60
N LEU A 856 -26.62 -35.38 -3.96
CA LEU A 856 -25.29 -35.94 -4.22
C LEU A 856 -24.52 -35.19 -5.33
N PRO A 857 -25.12 -34.87 -6.50
CA PRO A 857 -24.40 -34.08 -7.52
C PRO A 857 -23.96 -32.72 -7.03
N VAL A 858 -24.73 -32.04 -6.19
CA VAL A 858 -24.36 -30.71 -5.66
C VAL A 858 -23.16 -30.82 -4.71
N TRP A 859 -23.12 -31.83 -3.84
CA TRP A 859 -21.97 -32.05 -2.96
C TRP A 859 -20.71 -32.43 -3.74
N VAL A 860 -20.85 -33.23 -4.79
CA VAL A 860 -19.74 -33.56 -5.69
C VAL A 860 -19.24 -32.30 -6.42
N CYS A 861 -20.18 -31.45 -6.90
CA CYS A 861 -19.81 -30.19 -7.54
C CYS A 861 -19.10 -29.23 -6.57
N ALA A 862 -19.55 -29.16 -5.31
CA ALA A 862 -18.89 -28.33 -4.29
C ALA A 862 -17.49 -28.86 -3.97
N GLY A 863 -17.30 -30.16 -3.82
CA GLY A 863 -15.98 -30.77 -3.63
C GLY A 863 -15.04 -30.59 -4.83
N THR A 864 -15.55 -30.74 -6.06
CA THR A 864 -14.73 -30.51 -7.27
C THR A 864 -14.39 -29.04 -7.48
N ALA A 865 -15.23 -28.10 -7.01
CA ALA A 865 -14.96 -26.67 -7.09
C ALA A 865 -13.82 -26.21 -6.16
N LEU A 866 -13.49 -26.97 -5.12
CA LEU A 866 -12.34 -26.70 -4.29
C LEU A 866 -11.00 -26.88 -5.04
N ILE A 867 -10.95 -27.79 -6.01
CA ILE A 867 -9.72 -28.10 -6.75
C ILE A 867 -9.13 -26.85 -7.44
N PRO A 868 -9.86 -26.13 -8.30
CA PRO A 868 -9.33 -24.93 -8.93
C PRO A 868 -9.02 -23.80 -7.93
N CYS A 869 -9.75 -23.71 -6.80
CA CYS A 869 -9.46 -22.74 -5.75
C CYS A 869 -8.15 -23.04 -5.04
N LEU A 870 -7.91 -24.28 -4.66
CA LEU A 870 -6.65 -24.73 -4.03
C LEU A 870 -5.49 -24.63 -5.00
N LEU A 871 -5.70 -24.96 -6.29
CA LEU A 871 -4.67 -24.80 -7.32
C LEU A 871 -4.30 -23.32 -7.50
N PHE A 872 -5.29 -22.44 -7.58
CA PHE A 872 -5.06 -20.99 -7.66
C PHE A 872 -4.28 -20.51 -6.45
N TYR A 873 -4.66 -20.94 -5.24
CA TYR A 873 -3.97 -20.58 -4.02
C TYR A 873 -2.51 -21.06 -4.02
N ALA A 874 -2.25 -22.29 -4.44
CA ALA A 874 -0.89 -22.81 -4.59
C ALA A 874 -0.05 -22.04 -5.62
N VAL A 875 -0.68 -21.54 -6.70
CA VAL A 875 0.01 -20.68 -7.69
C VAL A 875 0.37 -19.33 -7.10
N THR A 876 -0.46 -18.74 -6.24
CA THR A 876 -0.14 -17.46 -5.58
C THR A 876 0.98 -17.56 -4.55
N GLU A 877 1.36 -18.74 -4.10
CA GLU A 877 2.55 -18.98 -3.29
C GLU A 877 3.85 -18.92 -4.10
N ILE A 878 3.79 -19.11 -5.42
CA ILE A 878 4.96 -19.05 -6.28
C ILE A 878 5.41 -17.58 -6.38
N ARG A 879 6.68 -17.31 -6.07
CA ARG A 879 7.26 -15.95 -6.00
C ARG A 879 6.97 -15.08 -7.24
N THR A 880 6.92 -15.67 -8.43
CA THR A 880 6.64 -14.99 -9.71
C THR A 880 5.18 -14.52 -9.85
N PHE A 881 4.24 -15.14 -9.13
CA PHE A 881 2.80 -14.86 -9.22
C PHE A 881 2.21 -14.38 -7.88
N ARG A 882 3.04 -13.86 -7.01
CA ARG A 882 2.62 -13.39 -5.69
C ARG A 882 1.65 -12.22 -5.81
N LEU A 883 0.39 -12.46 -5.46
CA LEU A 883 -0.70 -11.47 -5.47
C LEU A 883 -0.80 -10.71 -4.14
N PHE A 884 -0.34 -11.33 -3.05
CA PHE A 884 -0.40 -10.78 -1.70
C PHE A 884 1.00 -10.81 -1.08
N THR A 885 1.27 -9.88 -0.19
CA THR A 885 2.56 -9.80 0.54
C THR A 885 2.76 -11.04 1.41
N HIS A 886 1.69 -11.47 2.08
CA HIS A 886 1.63 -12.70 2.87
C HIS A 886 0.32 -13.43 2.62
N ASN A 887 0.39 -14.75 2.43
CA ASN A 887 -0.78 -15.61 2.34
C ASN A 887 -1.01 -16.28 3.71
N HIS A 888 -2.27 -16.58 4.02
CA HIS A 888 -2.69 -17.17 5.30
C HIS A 888 -3.31 -18.57 5.12
N PRO A 889 -2.53 -19.58 4.64
CA PRO A 889 -3.06 -20.89 4.29
C PRO A 889 -3.72 -21.61 5.46
N VAL A 890 -3.17 -21.45 6.67
CA VAL A 890 -3.69 -22.10 7.88
C VAL A 890 -5.13 -21.67 8.21
N ILE A 891 -5.48 -20.43 7.90
CA ILE A 891 -6.83 -19.88 8.14
C ILE A 891 -7.72 -20.07 6.91
N MET A 892 -7.23 -19.76 5.72
CA MET A 892 -8.04 -19.71 4.51
C MET A 892 -8.44 -21.07 3.96
N ILE A 893 -7.59 -22.09 4.05
CA ILE A 893 -7.95 -23.42 3.58
C ILE A 893 -9.14 -23.99 4.35
N PRO A 894 -9.17 -24.01 5.70
CA PRO A 894 -10.37 -24.43 6.44
C PRO A 894 -11.62 -23.61 6.11
N VAL A 895 -11.48 -22.28 5.95
CA VAL A 895 -12.59 -21.39 5.58
C VAL A 895 -13.18 -21.77 4.22
N LEU A 896 -12.36 -22.10 3.23
CA LEU A 896 -12.84 -22.57 1.92
C LEU A 896 -13.69 -23.85 2.02
N PHE A 897 -13.29 -24.83 2.84
CA PHE A 897 -14.07 -26.03 3.07
C PHE A 897 -15.42 -25.71 3.74
N VAL A 898 -15.43 -24.84 4.74
CA VAL A 898 -16.66 -24.39 5.43
C VAL A 898 -17.59 -23.68 4.44
N LEU A 899 -17.09 -22.76 3.63
CA LEU A 899 -17.87 -22.03 2.62
C LEU A 899 -18.46 -22.96 1.57
N ALA A 900 -17.66 -23.92 1.06
CA ALA A 900 -18.14 -24.93 0.12
C ALA A 900 -19.27 -25.78 0.74
N ALA A 901 -19.13 -26.19 2.00
CA ALA A 901 -20.18 -26.88 2.74
C ALA A 901 -21.45 -26.02 2.92
N CYS A 902 -21.28 -24.73 3.25
CA CYS A 902 -22.41 -23.77 3.37
C CYS A 902 -23.19 -23.66 2.04
N VAL A 903 -22.49 -23.52 0.91
CA VAL A 903 -23.11 -23.50 -0.43
C VAL A 903 -23.87 -24.78 -0.69
N ALA A 904 -23.25 -25.95 -0.42
CA ALA A 904 -23.90 -27.25 -0.63
C ALA A 904 -25.14 -27.45 0.27
N LEU A 905 -25.06 -27.00 1.52
CA LEU A 905 -26.19 -27.03 2.47
C LEU A 905 -27.33 -26.11 2.02
N ALA A 906 -27.04 -24.89 1.61
CA ALA A 906 -28.04 -23.94 1.09
C ALA A 906 -28.75 -24.51 -0.16
N CYS A 907 -27.98 -25.08 -1.09
CA CYS A 907 -28.54 -25.75 -2.26
C CYS A 907 -29.39 -26.97 -1.87
N THR A 908 -28.97 -27.76 -0.88
CA THR A 908 -29.72 -28.93 -0.36
C THR A 908 -31.05 -28.50 0.26
N ALA A 909 -31.07 -27.40 1.02
CA ALA A 909 -32.30 -26.82 1.55
C ALA A 909 -33.25 -26.36 0.44
N GLY A 910 -32.72 -25.71 -0.59
CA GLY A 910 -33.46 -25.33 -1.80
C GLY A 910 -34.06 -26.53 -2.55
N ILE A 911 -33.28 -27.60 -2.71
CA ILE A 911 -33.72 -28.88 -3.29
C ILE A 911 -34.89 -29.44 -2.50
N ARG A 912 -34.75 -29.58 -1.19
CA ARG A 912 -35.76 -30.14 -0.31
C ARG A 912 -37.07 -29.33 -0.38
N SER A 913 -36.98 -28.02 -0.28
CA SER A 913 -38.14 -27.11 -0.36
C SER A 913 -38.87 -27.24 -1.68
N ARG A 914 -38.15 -27.38 -2.79
CA ARG A 914 -38.79 -27.53 -4.13
C ARG A 914 -39.35 -28.90 -4.36
N LEU A 915 -38.66 -29.97 -3.98
CA LEU A 915 -39.17 -31.33 -4.12
C LEU A 915 -40.44 -31.60 -3.29
N ILE A 916 -40.51 -31.01 -2.08
CA ILE A 916 -41.74 -31.08 -1.28
C ILE A 916 -42.94 -30.44 -2.04
N LYS A 917 -42.74 -29.30 -2.73
CA LYS A 917 -43.78 -28.66 -3.52
C LYS A 917 -44.21 -29.51 -4.72
N VAL A 918 -43.24 -30.13 -5.42
CA VAL A 918 -43.52 -31.03 -6.54
C VAL A 918 -44.18 -32.34 -6.06
N ALA A 919 -43.73 -32.85 -4.89
CA ALA A 919 -44.30 -34.06 -4.31
C ALA A 919 -45.73 -33.90 -3.79
N ARG A 920 -46.20 -32.71 -3.48
CA ARG A 920 -47.60 -32.43 -3.11
C ARG A 920 -48.55 -32.42 -4.28
N GLN A 921 -48.04 -32.30 -5.54
CA GLN A 921 -48.88 -32.38 -6.73
C GLN A 921 -49.27 -33.86 -7.04
N PRO A 922 -50.45 -34.11 -7.61
CA PRO A 922 -50.83 -35.45 -8.05
C PRO A 922 -49.86 -35.99 -9.08
N ILE A 923 -49.52 -37.29 -8.98
CA ILE A 923 -48.54 -37.94 -9.86
C ILE A 923 -48.95 -37.78 -11.33
N VAL A 924 -50.25 -37.91 -11.63
CA VAL A 924 -50.79 -37.79 -12.97
C VAL A 924 -50.57 -36.38 -13.54
N GLU A 925 -50.71 -35.34 -12.70
CA GLU A 925 -50.49 -33.97 -13.08
C GLU A 925 -49.03 -33.64 -13.38
N ASN A 926 -48.10 -34.24 -12.58
CA ASN A 926 -46.65 -34.14 -12.82
C ASN A 926 -46.20 -34.87 -14.12
N ILE A 927 -46.91 -35.92 -14.54
CA ILE A 927 -46.64 -36.64 -15.78
C ILE A 927 -47.34 -35.94 -16.98
N ARG A 928 -48.50 -35.30 -16.74
CA ARG A 928 -49.31 -34.56 -17.72
C ARG A 928 -48.91 -33.11 -17.91
N GLU A 929 -48.01 -32.55 -17.08
CA GLU A 929 -47.51 -31.18 -17.26
C GLU A 929 -46.88 -31.04 -18.66
N LEU A 930 -47.72 -30.88 -19.61
CA LEU A 930 -47.49 -30.42 -20.97
C LEU A 930 -47.74 -28.93 -21.05
#